data_e15d04aaa43c604de41f3638b922c8b2
#
_entry.id   e15d04aaa43c604de41f3638b922c8b2
#
_cell.length_a   1.000
_cell.length_b   1.000
_cell.length_c   1.000
_cell.angle_alpha   90.00
_cell.angle_beta   90.00
_cell.angle_gamma   90.00
#
_symmetry.space_group_name_H-M   'P 1'
#
loop_
_entity.id
_entity.type
_entity.pdbx_description
1 polymer ?
#
loop_
_entity_poly.entity_id
_entity_poly.type
_entity_poly.pdbx_seq_one_letter_code
_entity_poly.pdbx_strand_id
1 'polypeptide(L)'
;MISYFEIQLNRRNPAWLADHRVFGEVVAPGALFAAQVGEALRETRHGLPVALEETAITRPLVLSGEEGRLVRVVLGEDRTWKVVSKDAAGRWETHAEGRWTPLAAVAPESVDLGGLKAGLAPVDVDEGYLELERNPTGLDYGPAFRGLAQLWSGSGEALGEVLLPRGMDQHGLLAHPALLDACFQVTGGIAEHAAAGGTWLPIGWDRFVLLDPLPDRVFCRALQRSEGVGTRTADLWLYRDTGEEVARFEGFALRRASRIALPGHRLEDALREVVWREAAPVGMRQADFLAGPEEIASALERLDGYLESEGQDGTALAALGCQLERESRRLLLRGLEQLGWEPSPGDRFETDELRCRLRVTEDHGRLFERLLAVLEEMGLLGREPAGGWHVASTPEAPAEPEAEPTDSAADAIELSVLRRCGESLAEVLRGRADALDLLFGGEPGAASLYRESAAVRAVNRMAAEAVRRAVGGLPEGRPLRVIEIGAGTGATTSVLLEVLPAGRTEYTFTDISTGFFPDAEREFGERGVDFRSLEFDVERDPEDQGFALHGYDLVIAANVLHATRDLAETLAHCRRLLAPSGVLVAVEEATRKEWLDLTFGLLPGWWRFRDAYRTDYALVGPPIWQQALTDAGFAGMSLVEVSSGAVLIFARAPAELEPTVGCFVLAGEGAISVELAAELERRGSRAVEGPAEGDRQAWRGFFESLPGALPLRG
;
A
#
# COMPACT_ATOMS: atom_id res chain seq x y z
N MET A 1 -5.17 20.42 -21.65
CA MET A 1 -3.77 20.92 -21.54
C MET A 1 -3.38 20.80 -20.08
N ILE A 2 -2.40 19.98 -19.76
CA ILE A 2 -1.91 19.84 -18.38
C ILE A 2 -1.24 21.14 -17.99
N SER A 3 -1.67 21.77 -16.92
CA SER A 3 -1.03 22.98 -16.36
C SER A 3 -0.15 22.60 -15.18
N TYR A 4 1.04 23.17 -15.08
CA TYR A 4 1.90 22.97 -13.92
C TYR A 4 2.47 24.29 -13.41
N PHE A 5 2.68 24.36 -12.11
CA PHE A 5 3.22 25.51 -11.39
C PHE A 5 4.43 25.05 -10.59
N GLU A 6 5.54 25.77 -10.69
CA GLU A 6 6.79 25.40 -10.03
C GLU A 6 7.17 26.38 -8.95
N ILE A 7 7.64 25.85 -7.84
CA ILE A 7 8.21 26.62 -6.74
C ILE A 7 9.47 25.91 -6.24
N GLN A 8 10.48 26.68 -5.88
CA GLN A 8 11.68 26.16 -5.23
C GLN A 8 11.60 26.37 -3.73
N LEU A 9 11.59 25.28 -2.97
CA LEU A 9 11.49 25.29 -1.52
C LEU A 9 12.82 24.81 -0.91
N ASN A 10 13.27 25.48 0.14
CA ASN A 10 14.38 25.04 0.97
C ASN A 10 14.18 25.50 2.44
N ARG A 11 15.13 25.17 3.30
CA ARG A 11 15.07 25.54 4.73
C ARG A 11 15.02 27.04 5.01
N ARG A 12 15.34 27.91 4.05
CA ARG A 12 15.43 29.36 4.18
C ARG A 12 14.46 30.11 3.28
N ASN A 13 13.85 29.42 2.32
CA ASN A 13 12.96 30.05 1.36
C ASN A 13 11.73 29.18 1.06
N PRO A 14 10.55 29.63 1.49
CA PRO A 14 10.31 30.77 2.40
C PRO A 14 10.83 30.48 3.81
N ALA A 15 11.32 31.52 4.48
CA ALA A 15 12.02 31.40 5.78
C ALA A 15 11.19 30.75 6.89
N TRP A 16 9.87 30.94 6.87
CA TRP A 16 8.96 30.38 7.85
C TRP A 16 8.90 28.84 7.82
N LEU A 17 9.28 28.18 6.72
CA LEU A 17 9.31 26.71 6.65
C LEU A 17 10.28 26.09 7.66
N ALA A 18 11.35 26.79 8.03
CA ALA A 18 12.31 26.29 9.03
C ALA A 18 11.68 26.02 10.41
N ASP A 19 10.55 26.66 10.67
CA ASP A 19 9.81 26.60 11.93
C ASP A 19 8.83 25.41 12.01
N HIS A 20 8.67 24.63 10.94
CA HIS A 20 7.86 23.42 10.94
C HIS A 20 8.77 22.19 10.88
N ARG A 21 8.94 21.53 12.01
CA ARG A 21 9.82 20.37 12.13
C ARG A 21 9.06 19.15 12.63
N VAL A 22 9.39 18.03 12.02
CA VAL A 22 8.90 16.71 12.41
C VAL A 22 10.11 15.83 12.67
N PHE A 23 10.24 15.30 13.88
CA PHE A 23 11.40 14.52 14.35
C PHE A 23 12.77 15.22 14.12
N GLY A 24 12.78 16.56 14.19
CA GLY A 24 13.97 17.38 14.02
C GLY A 24 14.27 17.78 12.57
N GLU A 25 13.60 17.19 11.57
CA GLU A 25 13.73 17.57 10.18
C GLU A 25 12.74 18.67 9.79
N VAL A 26 13.15 19.54 8.87
CA VAL A 26 12.25 20.53 8.28
C VAL A 26 11.37 19.84 7.25
N VAL A 27 10.09 19.75 7.53
CA VAL A 27 9.09 19.09 6.69
C VAL A 27 8.06 20.11 6.22
N ALA A 28 7.72 20.11 4.96
CA ALA A 28 6.64 20.94 4.45
C ALA A 28 5.31 20.51 5.10
N PRO A 29 4.54 21.43 5.71
CA PRO A 29 3.26 21.10 6.33
C PRO A 29 2.24 20.62 5.28
N GLY A 30 1.34 19.70 5.62
CA GLY A 30 0.25 19.29 4.74
C GLY A 30 -0.62 20.44 4.27
N ALA A 31 -0.77 21.47 5.10
CA ALA A 31 -1.44 22.72 4.78
C ALA A 31 -0.84 23.47 3.57
N LEU A 32 0.47 23.32 3.34
CA LEU A 32 1.15 23.91 2.17
C LEU A 32 0.60 23.34 0.86
N PHE A 33 0.29 22.06 0.82
CA PHE A 33 -0.22 21.43 -0.40
C PHE A 33 -1.61 21.97 -0.76
N ALA A 34 -2.51 22.10 0.23
CA ALA A 34 -3.83 22.68 0.02
C ALA A 34 -3.73 24.16 -0.47
N ALA A 35 -2.87 24.96 0.15
CA ALA A 35 -2.65 26.35 -0.22
C ALA A 35 -2.10 26.47 -1.66
N GLN A 36 -1.07 25.68 -2.01
CA GLN A 36 -0.46 25.72 -3.35
C GLN A 36 -1.41 25.29 -4.45
N VAL A 37 -2.24 24.24 -4.21
CA VAL A 37 -3.25 23.82 -5.17
C VAL A 37 -4.30 24.90 -5.36
N GLY A 38 -4.77 25.54 -4.29
CA GLY A 38 -5.67 26.70 -4.35
C GLY A 38 -5.12 27.83 -5.22
N GLU A 39 -3.84 28.17 -5.02
CA GLU A 39 -3.17 29.20 -5.83
C GLU A 39 -3.03 28.80 -7.31
N ALA A 40 -2.67 27.56 -7.58
CA ALA A 40 -2.58 27.06 -8.94
C ALA A 40 -3.93 27.12 -9.66
N LEU A 41 -5.03 26.82 -8.96
CA LEU A 41 -6.38 26.95 -9.50
C LEU A 41 -6.74 28.41 -9.76
N ARG A 42 -6.38 29.33 -8.88
CA ARG A 42 -6.58 30.78 -9.09
C ARG A 42 -5.85 31.28 -10.35
N GLU A 43 -4.60 30.88 -10.53
CA GLU A 43 -3.79 31.27 -11.71
C GLU A 43 -4.40 30.74 -13.02
N THR A 44 -5.05 29.58 -12.99
CA THR A 44 -5.78 29.04 -14.16
C THR A 44 -7.18 29.63 -14.36
N ARG A 45 -7.50 30.72 -13.63
CA ARG A 45 -8.80 31.42 -13.65
C ARG A 45 -9.98 30.60 -13.16
N HIS A 46 -9.73 29.58 -12.37
CA HIS A 46 -10.78 28.92 -11.60
C HIS A 46 -10.95 29.73 -10.29
N GLY A 47 -12.05 30.49 -10.23
CA GLY A 47 -12.36 31.34 -9.08
C GLY A 47 -12.85 30.54 -7.87
N LEU A 48 -12.94 31.20 -6.72
CA LEU A 48 -13.64 30.69 -5.55
C LEU A 48 -15.16 30.79 -5.78
N PRO A 49 -15.96 29.89 -5.17
CA PRO A 49 -15.55 28.80 -4.26
C PRO A 49 -15.09 27.53 -5.00
N VAL A 50 -14.17 26.81 -4.34
CA VAL A 50 -13.61 25.56 -4.87
C VAL A 50 -13.52 24.49 -3.78
N ALA A 51 -13.65 23.22 -4.16
CA ALA A 51 -13.38 22.08 -3.30
C ALA A 51 -12.15 21.30 -3.80
N LEU A 52 -11.29 20.88 -2.88
CA LEU A 52 -10.26 19.86 -3.09
C LEU A 52 -10.77 18.58 -2.42
N GLU A 53 -10.99 17.55 -3.22
CA GLU A 53 -11.67 16.30 -2.82
C GLU A 53 -10.71 15.12 -2.89
N GLU A 54 -10.99 14.08 -2.10
CA GLU A 54 -10.23 12.82 -2.13
C GLU A 54 -8.71 13.05 -1.96
N THR A 55 -8.33 13.97 -1.08
CA THR A 55 -6.93 14.33 -0.91
C THR A 55 -6.19 13.29 -0.09
N ALA A 56 -5.16 12.70 -0.68
CA ALA A 56 -4.20 11.83 -0.01
C ALA A 56 -2.83 12.50 0.07
N ILE A 57 -2.25 12.55 1.27
CA ILE A 57 -0.85 12.93 1.49
C ILE A 57 -0.05 11.64 1.57
N THR A 58 0.62 11.28 0.49
CA THR A 58 1.25 9.97 0.31
C THR A 58 2.68 9.91 0.82
N ARG A 59 3.37 11.08 0.87
CA ARG A 59 4.77 11.14 1.29
C ARG A 59 5.13 12.50 1.88
N PRO A 60 5.85 12.57 3.01
CA PRO A 60 6.34 13.84 3.54
C PRO A 60 7.36 14.48 2.59
N LEU A 61 7.27 15.79 2.42
CA LEU A 61 8.27 16.59 1.69
C LEU A 61 9.32 17.10 2.67
N VAL A 62 10.41 16.37 2.81
CA VAL A 62 11.53 16.76 3.67
C VAL A 62 12.46 17.73 2.94
N LEU A 63 12.79 18.85 3.57
CA LEU A 63 13.67 19.89 3.05
C LEU A 63 15.07 19.76 3.70
N SER A 64 15.82 18.76 3.25
CA SER A 64 17.18 18.52 3.70
C SER A 64 18.19 19.31 2.86
N GLY A 65 19.09 20.04 3.51
CA GLY A 65 20.16 20.77 2.83
C GLY A 65 19.81 22.24 2.47
N GLU A 66 20.79 22.94 1.89
CA GLU A 66 20.64 24.32 1.40
C GLU A 66 20.20 24.39 -0.06
N GLU A 67 20.41 23.32 -0.82
CA GLU A 67 19.93 23.17 -2.19
C GLU A 67 18.41 23.00 -2.16
N GLY A 68 17.70 23.92 -2.81
CA GLY A 68 16.22 23.87 -2.82
C GLY A 68 15.68 22.66 -3.57
N ARG A 69 14.54 22.13 -3.13
CA ARG A 69 13.76 21.14 -3.88
C ARG A 69 12.83 21.85 -4.86
N LEU A 70 12.87 21.44 -6.11
CA LEU A 70 11.89 21.89 -7.10
C LEU A 70 10.59 21.13 -6.87
N VAL A 71 9.56 21.86 -6.48
CA VAL A 71 8.21 21.35 -6.24
C VAL A 71 7.30 21.82 -7.36
N ARG A 72 6.44 20.94 -7.84
CA ARG A 72 5.51 21.22 -8.92
C ARG A 72 4.09 20.86 -8.50
N VAL A 73 3.15 21.76 -8.71
CA VAL A 73 1.72 21.46 -8.70
C VAL A 73 1.29 21.17 -10.12
N VAL A 74 0.71 20.01 -10.36
CA VAL A 74 0.22 19.57 -11.66
C VAL A 74 -1.30 19.52 -11.62
N LEU A 75 -1.98 20.19 -12.55
CA LEU A 75 -3.43 20.14 -12.72
C LEU A 75 -3.76 19.37 -13.98
N GLY A 76 -4.48 18.25 -13.83
CA GLY A 76 -4.95 17.40 -14.92
C GLY A 76 -6.21 17.95 -15.59
N GLU A 77 -6.46 17.57 -16.84
CA GLU A 77 -7.69 17.92 -17.58
C GLU A 77 -8.96 17.28 -16.98
N ASP A 78 -8.80 16.16 -16.35
CA ASP A 78 -9.83 15.37 -15.64
C ASP A 78 -10.16 15.89 -14.24
N ARG A 79 -9.65 17.10 -13.90
CA ARG A 79 -9.77 17.73 -12.58
C ARG A 79 -9.01 17.02 -11.46
N THR A 80 -8.04 16.20 -11.79
CA THR A 80 -7.06 15.72 -10.81
C THR A 80 -5.98 16.77 -10.54
N TRP A 81 -5.31 16.65 -9.40
CA TRP A 81 -4.14 17.45 -9.10
C TRP A 81 -3.10 16.61 -8.35
N LYS A 82 -1.83 16.97 -8.53
CA LYS A 82 -0.72 16.34 -7.80
C LYS A 82 0.29 17.39 -7.37
N VAL A 83 0.89 17.18 -6.20
CA VAL A 83 2.08 17.91 -5.76
C VAL A 83 3.25 16.95 -5.81
N VAL A 84 4.22 17.26 -6.64
CA VAL A 84 5.38 16.42 -6.89
C VAL A 84 6.68 17.20 -6.67
N SER A 85 7.76 16.53 -6.28
CA SER A 85 9.09 17.14 -6.25
C SER A 85 10.14 16.23 -6.86
N LYS A 86 11.28 16.80 -7.25
CA LYS A 86 12.44 16.01 -7.72
C LYS A 86 13.26 15.52 -6.54
N ASP A 87 13.59 14.23 -6.53
CA ASP A 87 14.57 13.64 -5.62
C ASP A 87 16.01 14.03 -6.02
N ALA A 88 16.99 13.62 -5.21
CA ALA A 88 18.40 13.86 -5.50
C ALA A 88 18.90 13.17 -6.80
N ALA A 89 18.21 12.16 -7.28
CA ALA A 89 18.49 11.47 -8.54
C ALA A 89 17.75 12.10 -9.73
N GLY A 90 16.99 13.17 -9.52
CA GLY A 90 16.24 13.89 -10.55
C GLY A 90 14.90 13.24 -10.92
N ARG A 91 14.43 12.24 -10.20
CA ARG A 91 13.14 11.58 -10.42
C ARG A 91 12.02 12.34 -9.71
N TRP A 92 10.83 12.33 -10.30
CA TRP A 92 9.66 12.93 -9.68
C TRP A 92 9.03 11.99 -8.63
N GLU A 93 8.78 12.53 -7.44
CA GLU A 93 8.09 11.86 -6.33
C GLU A 93 6.79 12.60 -6.04
N THR A 94 5.68 11.86 -5.85
CA THR A 94 4.39 12.42 -5.45
C THR A 94 4.33 12.55 -3.93
N HIS A 95 3.89 13.73 -3.45
CA HIS A 95 3.71 14.04 -2.04
C HIS A 95 2.25 14.13 -1.63
N ALA A 96 1.42 14.65 -2.53
CA ALA A 96 -0.02 14.69 -2.33
C ALA A 96 -0.73 14.68 -3.68
N GLU A 97 -1.92 14.14 -3.69
CA GLU A 97 -2.78 14.08 -4.87
C GLU A 97 -4.26 14.12 -4.48
N GLY A 98 -5.13 14.38 -5.44
CA GLY A 98 -6.57 14.45 -5.23
C GLY A 98 -7.30 14.97 -6.46
N ARG A 99 -8.54 15.37 -6.25
CA ARG A 99 -9.42 15.96 -7.26
C ARG A 99 -9.80 17.37 -6.85
N TRP A 100 -10.29 18.16 -7.80
CA TRP A 100 -10.86 19.48 -7.50
C TRP A 100 -12.16 19.69 -8.24
N THR A 101 -13.08 20.44 -7.62
CA THR A 101 -14.38 20.74 -8.17
C THR A 101 -14.71 22.23 -7.97
N PRO A 102 -15.04 22.98 -9.03
CA PRO A 102 -15.57 24.33 -8.88
C PRO A 102 -16.95 24.22 -8.26
N LEU A 103 -17.23 25.05 -7.26
CA LEU A 103 -18.53 25.07 -6.59
C LEU A 103 -19.40 26.20 -7.13
N ALA A 104 -20.71 25.98 -7.16
CA ALA A 104 -21.66 27.07 -7.31
C ALA A 104 -21.57 28.02 -6.10
N ALA A 105 -21.91 29.28 -6.27
CA ALA A 105 -21.97 30.21 -5.15
C ALA A 105 -22.91 29.65 -4.06
N VAL A 106 -22.32 29.28 -2.91
CA VAL A 106 -23.03 28.78 -1.73
C VAL A 106 -23.13 29.94 -0.75
N ALA A 107 -24.31 30.16 -0.17
CA ALA A 107 -24.42 31.09 0.94
C ALA A 107 -23.63 30.54 2.13
N PRO A 108 -22.69 31.30 2.70
CA PRO A 108 -21.92 30.84 3.84
C PRO A 108 -22.85 30.60 5.05
N GLU A 109 -22.59 29.52 5.77
CA GLU A 109 -23.22 29.30 7.05
C GLU A 109 -22.69 30.29 8.09
N SER A 110 -23.49 30.63 9.07
CA SER A 110 -23.06 31.53 10.17
C SER A 110 -23.38 30.90 11.51
N VAL A 111 -22.42 30.98 12.43
CA VAL A 111 -22.54 30.40 13.79
C VAL A 111 -22.38 31.49 14.84
N ASP A 112 -22.99 31.26 16.00
CA ASP A 112 -22.75 32.10 17.19
C ASP A 112 -21.47 31.63 17.90
N LEU A 113 -20.35 32.29 17.63
CA LEU A 113 -19.05 32.01 18.24
C LEU A 113 -19.08 32.20 19.78
N GLY A 114 -19.91 33.11 20.30
CA GLY A 114 -20.07 33.31 21.72
C GLY A 114 -20.74 32.10 22.39
N GLY A 115 -21.81 31.59 21.77
CA GLY A 115 -22.50 30.39 22.21
C GLY A 115 -21.62 29.16 22.18
N LEU A 116 -20.80 28.98 21.15
CA LEU A 116 -19.85 27.87 21.03
C LEU A 116 -18.79 27.92 22.16
N LYS A 117 -18.21 29.08 22.43
CA LYS A 117 -17.22 29.29 23.52
C LYS A 117 -17.80 28.98 24.90
N ALA A 118 -19.06 29.30 25.13
CA ALA A 118 -19.70 29.14 26.44
C ALA A 118 -19.88 27.63 26.81
N GLY A 119 -19.88 26.75 25.83
CA GLY A 119 -20.00 25.26 26.02
C GLY A 119 -18.66 24.57 26.25
N LEU A 120 -17.54 25.24 26.12
CA LEU A 120 -16.20 24.63 26.12
C LEU A 120 -15.33 25.20 27.26
N ALA A 121 -14.37 24.39 27.72
CA ALA A 121 -13.41 24.83 28.76
C ALA A 121 -12.17 25.48 28.11
N PRO A 122 -11.69 26.63 28.61
CA PRO A 122 -10.48 27.24 28.10
C PRO A 122 -9.24 26.38 28.40
N VAL A 123 -8.31 26.34 27.46
CA VAL A 123 -7.02 25.61 27.54
C VAL A 123 -5.89 26.66 27.45
N ASP A 124 -4.84 26.44 28.24
CA ASP A 124 -3.64 27.27 28.17
C ASP A 124 -2.79 26.84 26.96
N VAL A 125 -2.77 27.69 25.94
CA VAL A 125 -2.06 27.42 24.67
C VAL A 125 -0.54 27.54 24.87
N ASP A 126 -0.07 28.47 25.69
CA ASP A 126 1.35 28.68 25.94
C ASP A 126 1.95 27.45 26.67
N GLU A 127 1.23 26.92 27.67
CA GLU A 127 1.67 25.68 28.35
C GLU A 127 1.66 24.49 27.38
N GLY A 128 0.69 24.40 26.46
CA GLY A 128 0.65 23.38 25.42
C GLY A 128 1.88 23.40 24.52
N TYR A 129 2.30 24.57 24.04
CA TYR A 129 3.53 24.70 23.26
C TYR A 129 4.79 24.44 24.10
N LEU A 130 4.84 24.82 25.37
CA LEU A 130 5.93 24.53 26.29
C LEU A 130 6.02 23.02 26.58
N GLU A 131 4.90 22.33 26.66
CA GLU A 131 4.87 20.87 26.84
C GLU A 131 5.43 20.12 25.61
N LEU A 132 5.12 20.59 24.41
CA LEU A 132 5.73 20.07 23.17
C LEU A 132 7.24 20.27 23.16
N GLU A 133 7.76 21.37 23.70
CA GLU A 133 9.21 21.61 23.84
C GLU A 133 9.86 20.70 24.88
N ARG A 134 9.20 20.47 26.03
CA ARG A 134 9.70 19.65 27.15
C ARG A 134 9.62 18.15 26.86
N ASN A 135 8.57 17.74 26.19
CA ASN A 135 8.31 16.36 25.79
C ASN A 135 8.22 16.27 24.26
N PRO A 136 9.35 16.22 23.53
CA PRO A 136 9.31 16.21 22.09
C PRO A 136 8.60 14.94 21.59
N THR A 137 7.31 15.09 21.31
CA THR A 137 6.48 14.07 20.65
C THR A 137 6.95 13.81 19.23
N GLY A 138 7.91 14.62 18.74
CA GLY A 138 8.41 14.59 17.38
C GLY A 138 7.94 15.80 16.55
N LEU A 139 6.96 16.58 17.01
CA LEU A 139 6.58 17.86 16.43
C LEU A 139 7.29 19.01 17.17
N ASP A 140 7.85 19.96 16.41
CA ASP A 140 8.45 21.17 16.92
C ASP A 140 8.00 22.36 16.06
N TYR A 141 7.25 23.24 16.67
CA TYR A 141 6.69 24.43 16.05
C TYR A 141 7.46 25.68 16.50
N GLY A 142 8.24 26.24 15.57
CA GLY A 142 8.83 27.57 15.77
C GLY A 142 7.78 28.69 15.66
N PRO A 143 8.22 29.95 15.85
CA PRO A 143 7.32 31.12 15.96
C PRO A 143 6.34 31.26 14.78
N ALA A 144 6.73 30.89 13.57
CA ALA A 144 5.88 30.98 12.37
C ALA A 144 4.71 30.00 12.36
N PHE A 145 4.74 28.97 13.18
CA PHE A 145 3.69 27.93 13.27
C PHE A 145 2.97 27.94 14.64
N ARG A 146 3.20 28.93 15.47
CA ARG A 146 2.49 29.17 16.74
C ARG A 146 1.35 30.19 16.55
N GLY A 147 0.43 29.83 15.62
CA GLY A 147 -0.70 30.66 15.25
C GLY A 147 -1.93 30.48 16.14
N LEU A 148 -1.97 29.47 16.99
CA LEU A 148 -3.08 29.27 17.93
C LEU A 148 -2.99 30.27 19.09
N ALA A 149 -3.93 31.20 19.14
CA ALA A 149 -3.93 32.28 20.14
C ALA A 149 -4.77 31.94 21.37
N GLN A 150 -5.90 31.28 21.18
CA GLN A 150 -6.77 30.79 22.25
C GLN A 150 -7.36 29.44 21.85
N LEU A 151 -7.61 28.60 22.84
CA LEU A 151 -8.15 27.27 22.63
C LEU A 151 -9.21 26.96 23.70
N TRP A 152 -10.31 26.36 23.28
CA TRP A 152 -11.35 25.81 24.14
C TRP A 152 -11.57 24.38 23.80
N SER A 153 -11.66 23.52 24.82
CA SER A 153 -11.74 22.07 24.72
C SER A 153 -13.07 21.54 25.23
N GLY A 154 -13.59 20.51 24.57
CA GLY A 154 -14.76 19.74 24.98
C GLY A 154 -14.63 18.28 24.54
N SER A 155 -15.63 17.47 24.97
CA SER A 155 -15.70 16.08 24.52
C SER A 155 -16.11 16.02 23.05
N GLY A 156 -15.25 15.43 22.22
CA GLY A 156 -15.42 15.33 20.76
C GLY A 156 -15.36 16.67 20.01
N GLU A 157 -15.03 17.77 20.67
CA GLU A 157 -15.06 19.11 20.08
C GLU A 157 -13.97 20.03 20.64
N ALA A 158 -13.41 20.88 19.78
CA ALA A 158 -12.55 21.98 20.18
C ALA A 158 -12.83 23.24 19.33
N LEU A 159 -12.57 24.41 19.90
CA LEU A 159 -12.62 25.69 19.20
C LEU A 159 -11.32 26.44 19.42
N GLY A 160 -10.65 26.85 18.33
CA GLY A 160 -9.42 27.62 18.35
C GLY A 160 -9.63 29.02 17.77
N GLU A 161 -9.04 30.04 18.40
CA GLU A 161 -8.78 31.34 17.77
C GLU A 161 -7.39 31.27 17.16
N VAL A 162 -7.31 31.40 15.83
CA VAL A 162 -6.07 31.24 15.06
C VAL A 162 -5.72 32.59 14.40
N LEU A 163 -4.49 33.00 14.58
CA LEU A 163 -3.95 34.22 14.02
C LEU A 163 -2.73 33.90 13.15
N LEU A 164 -2.59 34.62 12.06
CA LEU A 164 -1.33 34.62 11.33
C LEU A 164 -0.25 35.29 12.20
N PRO A 165 0.89 34.61 12.47
CA PRO A 165 1.92 35.16 13.36
C PRO A 165 2.45 36.49 12.92
N ARG A 166 2.86 37.34 13.91
CA ARG A 166 3.34 38.71 13.66
C ARG A 166 4.53 38.75 12.72
N GLY A 167 4.50 39.65 11.74
CA GLY A 167 5.55 39.81 10.73
C GLY A 167 5.37 38.92 9.51
N MET A 168 4.30 38.11 9.49
CA MET A 168 3.82 37.40 8.31
C MET A 168 2.57 38.12 7.80
N ASP A 169 2.36 38.06 6.51
CA ASP A 169 1.12 38.53 5.87
C ASP A 169 0.67 37.49 4.80
N GLN A 170 -0.56 37.61 4.39
CA GLN A 170 -1.10 36.68 3.36
C GLN A 170 -0.40 36.83 2.00
N HIS A 171 0.34 37.94 1.75
CA HIS A 171 0.97 38.24 0.46
C HIS A 171 0.05 38.06 -0.76
N GLY A 172 -1.26 38.23 -0.55
CA GLY A 172 -2.29 37.96 -1.58
C GLY A 172 -2.59 36.50 -1.83
N LEU A 173 -2.12 35.57 -0.98
CA LEU A 173 -2.50 34.15 -1.01
C LEU A 173 -3.97 33.97 -0.65
N LEU A 174 -4.59 32.94 -1.20
CA LEU A 174 -5.95 32.53 -0.82
C LEU A 174 -5.99 32.01 0.63
N ALA A 175 -4.93 31.33 1.04
CA ALA A 175 -4.77 30.82 2.41
C ALA A 175 -3.27 30.68 2.73
N HIS A 176 -2.81 31.31 3.79
CA HIS A 176 -1.42 31.14 4.21
C HIS A 176 -1.22 29.75 4.85
N PRO A 177 -0.20 28.97 4.43
CA PRO A 177 0.02 27.61 4.95
C PRO A 177 0.16 27.53 6.46
N ALA A 178 0.86 28.50 7.09
CA ALA A 178 1.01 28.51 8.54
C ALA A 178 -0.30 28.79 9.30
N LEU A 179 -1.22 29.57 8.71
CA LEU A 179 -2.55 29.79 9.28
C LEU A 179 -3.40 28.52 9.20
N LEU A 180 -3.38 27.83 8.04
CA LEU A 180 -4.08 26.54 7.87
C LEU A 180 -3.52 25.47 8.80
N ASP A 181 -2.20 25.39 8.94
CA ASP A 181 -1.58 24.42 9.84
C ASP A 181 -1.96 24.66 11.30
N ALA A 182 -2.00 25.92 11.73
CA ALA A 182 -2.48 26.26 13.06
C ALA A 182 -3.98 25.92 13.27
N CYS A 183 -4.79 25.91 12.21
CA CYS A 183 -6.16 25.34 12.25
C CYS A 183 -6.13 23.83 12.48
N PHE A 184 -5.20 23.09 11.87
CA PHE A 184 -5.04 21.64 12.11
C PHE A 184 -4.64 21.35 13.57
N GLN A 185 -3.83 22.21 14.20
CA GLN A 185 -3.43 22.08 15.61
C GLN A 185 -4.63 22.14 16.58
N VAL A 186 -5.75 22.76 16.18
CA VAL A 186 -6.98 22.83 17.00
C VAL A 186 -7.53 21.43 17.31
N THR A 187 -7.31 20.45 16.45
CA THR A 187 -7.69 19.05 16.71
C THR A 187 -7.05 18.48 17.96
N GLY A 188 -5.85 18.95 18.34
CA GLY A 188 -5.20 18.59 19.59
C GLY A 188 -5.93 19.07 20.85
N GLY A 189 -6.84 20.03 20.72
CA GLY A 189 -7.69 20.53 21.80
C GLY A 189 -8.92 19.66 22.09
N ILE A 190 -9.22 18.66 21.28
CA ILE A 190 -10.28 17.69 21.59
C ILE A 190 -9.82 16.87 22.80
N ALA A 191 -10.66 16.82 23.87
CA ALA A 191 -10.25 16.29 25.18
C ALA A 191 -9.70 14.87 25.11
N GLU A 192 -10.30 14.03 24.28
CA GLU A 192 -9.89 12.64 24.05
C GLU A 192 -8.52 12.56 23.35
N HIS A 193 -8.21 13.53 22.48
CA HIS A 193 -6.93 13.59 21.77
C HIS A 193 -5.77 14.01 22.67
N ALA A 194 -6.02 14.92 23.61
CA ALA A 194 -4.99 15.41 24.53
C ALA A 194 -4.43 14.29 25.43
N ALA A 195 -5.26 13.32 25.80
CA ALA A 195 -4.88 12.24 26.69
C ALA A 195 -4.03 11.14 26.05
N ALA A 196 -4.00 11.03 24.71
CA ALA A 196 -3.46 9.86 24.01
C ALA A 196 -1.99 9.97 23.61
N GLY A 197 -1.34 11.11 23.73
CA GLY A 197 0.08 11.34 23.42
C GLY A 197 0.52 10.93 22.01
N GLY A 198 1.77 11.22 21.63
CA GLY A 198 2.38 10.83 20.37
C GLY A 198 2.30 11.88 19.26
N THR A 199 3.02 11.65 18.17
CA THR A 199 3.05 12.51 16.98
C THR A 199 1.94 12.13 16.04
N TRP A 200 1.08 13.08 15.68
CA TRP A 200 -0.02 12.87 14.74
C TRP A 200 0.20 13.73 13.51
N LEU A 201 0.24 13.13 12.34
CA LEU A 201 0.49 13.83 11.07
C LEU A 201 -0.72 13.73 10.16
N PRO A 202 -1.05 14.78 9.40
CA PRO A 202 -2.11 14.74 8.41
C PRO A 202 -1.75 13.78 7.29
N ILE A 203 -2.70 12.92 6.92
CA ILE A 203 -2.57 11.97 5.80
C ILE A 203 -3.56 12.28 4.67
N GLY A 204 -4.51 13.19 4.88
CA GLY A 204 -5.46 13.60 3.85
C GLY A 204 -6.76 14.17 4.42
N TRP A 205 -7.72 14.36 3.55
CA TRP A 205 -9.10 14.78 3.87
C TRP A 205 -10.04 14.36 2.74
N ASP A 206 -11.28 14.11 3.07
CA ASP A 206 -12.31 13.77 2.08
C ASP A 206 -12.60 14.99 1.19
N ARG A 207 -12.69 16.17 1.84
CA ARG A 207 -13.03 17.40 1.13
C ARG A 207 -12.51 18.63 1.88
N PHE A 208 -11.81 19.52 1.17
CA PHE A 208 -11.49 20.88 1.62
C PHE A 208 -12.23 21.89 0.76
N VAL A 209 -13.14 22.64 1.36
CA VAL A 209 -13.91 23.69 0.70
C VAL A 209 -13.31 25.04 1.08
N LEU A 210 -12.95 25.84 0.08
CA LEU A 210 -12.53 27.23 0.25
C LEU A 210 -13.57 28.11 -0.40
N LEU A 211 -14.32 28.86 0.42
CA LEU A 211 -15.42 29.70 -0.01
C LEU A 211 -14.92 31.11 -0.39
N ASP A 212 -13.98 31.65 0.40
CA ASP A 212 -13.42 32.98 0.25
C ASP A 212 -11.95 32.99 0.75
N PRO A 213 -11.10 33.94 0.32
CA PRO A 213 -9.75 34.04 0.85
C PRO A 213 -9.78 34.18 2.40
N LEU A 214 -8.87 33.45 3.05
CA LEU A 214 -8.79 33.44 4.49
C LEU A 214 -8.31 34.84 5.00
N PRO A 215 -8.92 35.39 6.02
CA PRO A 215 -8.37 36.56 6.72
C PRO A 215 -7.19 36.16 7.62
N ASP A 216 -6.41 37.14 8.13
CA ASP A 216 -5.29 36.88 9.05
C ASP A 216 -5.73 36.33 10.42
N ARG A 217 -7.03 36.35 10.70
CA ARG A 217 -7.65 35.81 11.91
C ARG A 217 -8.86 34.99 11.58
N VAL A 218 -8.89 33.74 12.06
CA VAL A 218 -10.03 32.85 11.93
C VAL A 218 -10.36 32.12 13.23
N PHE A 219 -11.60 31.69 13.38
CA PHE A 219 -12.00 30.76 14.42
C PHE A 219 -12.15 29.40 13.78
N CYS A 220 -11.41 28.40 14.25
CA CYS A 220 -11.46 27.03 13.75
C CYS A 220 -12.17 26.15 14.78
N ARG A 221 -13.28 25.54 14.35
CA ARG A 221 -14.02 24.54 15.12
C ARG A 221 -13.64 23.15 14.61
N ALA A 222 -13.15 22.28 15.50
CA ALA A 222 -12.83 20.90 15.21
C ALA A 222 -13.87 19.99 15.86
N LEU A 223 -14.46 19.09 15.07
CA LEU A 223 -15.39 18.04 15.56
C LEU A 223 -14.84 16.68 15.23
N GLN A 224 -14.72 15.82 16.23
CA GLN A 224 -14.29 14.45 16.05
C GLN A 224 -15.32 13.64 15.27
N ARG A 225 -14.91 12.94 14.20
CA ARG A 225 -15.74 11.96 13.47
C ARG A 225 -15.52 10.55 13.96
N SER A 226 -14.26 10.13 14.01
CA SER A 226 -13.90 8.78 14.45
C SER A 226 -12.50 8.76 15.08
N GLU A 227 -12.27 7.78 15.92
CA GLU A 227 -10.97 7.46 16.49
C GLU A 227 -10.75 5.96 16.39
N GLY A 228 -9.67 5.55 15.70
CA GLY A 228 -9.23 4.17 15.55
C GLY A 228 -7.85 3.97 16.15
N VAL A 229 -7.35 2.74 16.09
CA VAL A 229 -5.99 2.42 16.54
C VAL A 229 -4.98 3.06 15.59
N GLY A 230 -4.44 4.22 15.98
CA GLY A 230 -3.43 4.94 15.20
C GLY A 230 -3.96 5.90 14.14
N THR A 231 -5.27 6.05 13.97
CA THR A 231 -5.90 7.00 13.07
C THR A 231 -6.96 7.82 13.79
N ARG A 232 -7.14 9.08 13.36
CA ARG A 232 -8.17 10.01 13.85
C ARG A 232 -8.74 10.78 12.69
N THR A 233 -10.05 11.00 12.70
CA THR A 233 -10.68 11.87 11.72
C THR A 233 -11.53 12.94 12.41
N ALA A 234 -11.47 14.15 11.86
CA ALA A 234 -12.23 15.29 12.36
C ALA A 234 -12.74 16.14 11.19
N ASP A 235 -13.79 16.90 11.44
CA ASP A 235 -14.20 17.99 10.56
C ASP A 235 -13.75 19.32 11.16
N LEU A 236 -13.27 20.22 10.30
CA LEU A 236 -12.81 21.55 10.69
C LEU A 236 -13.61 22.59 9.94
N TRP A 237 -14.26 23.51 10.67
CA TRP A 237 -14.91 24.68 10.11
C TRP A 237 -14.15 25.95 10.48
N LEU A 238 -13.86 26.78 9.50
CA LEU A 238 -13.13 28.02 9.65
C LEU A 238 -14.09 29.19 9.46
N TYR A 239 -14.17 30.03 10.45
CA TYR A 239 -15.09 31.18 10.50
C TYR A 239 -14.33 32.49 10.63
N ARG A 240 -14.89 33.57 10.06
CA ARG A 240 -14.51 34.94 10.40
C ARG A 240 -14.88 35.26 11.86
N ASP A 241 -14.42 36.37 12.36
CA ASP A 241 -14.83 36.94 13.67
C ASP A 241 -16.34 37.24 13.74
N THR A 242 -17.00 37.41 12.61
CA THR A 242 -18.47 37.55 12.49
C THR A 242 -19.21 36.23 12.69
N GLY A 243 -18.52 35.07 12.71
CA GLY A 243 -19.13 33.74 12.70
C GLY A 243 -19.46 33.21 11.29
N GLU A 244 -19.18 33.98 10.23
CA GLU A 244 -19.39 33.55 8.84
C GLU A 244 -18.34 32.56 8.42
N GLU A 245 -18.79 31.43 7.81
CA GLU A 245 -17.89 30.37 7.29
C GLU A 245 -17.08 30.90 6.10
N VAL A 246 -15.77 30.61 6.10
CA VAL A 246 -14.85 30.95 4.99
C VAL A 246 -14.21 29.73 4.37
N ALA A 247 -14.07 28.64 5.13
CA ALA A 247 -13.54 27.36 4.64
C ALA A 247 -13.94 26.21 5.57
N ARG A 248 -13.84 24.99 5.09
CA ARG A 248 -13.96 23.80 5.94
C ARG A 248 -13.18 22.61 5.37
N PHE A 249 -12.72 21.75 6.28
CA PHE A 249 -12.23 20.40 5.96
C PHE A 249 -13.23 19.37 6.47
N GLU A 250 -13.66 18.49 5.62
CA GLU A 250 -14.51 17.35 5.93
C GLU A 250 -13.64 16.08 5.88
N GLY A 251 -13.71 15.23 6.91
CA GLY A 251 -12.92 14.00 6.99
C GLY A 251 -11.40 14.24 7.09
N PHE A 252 -10.95 15.30 7.74
CA PHE A 252 -9.53 15.56 7.98
C PHE A 252 -8.93 14.42 8.79
N ALA A 253 -8.02 13.66 8.16
CA ALA A 253 -7.46 12.44 8.70
C ALA A 253 -6.04 12.64 9.22
N LEU A 254 -5.80 12.14 10.43
CA LEU A 254 -4.51 12.14 11.09
C LEU A 254 -4.07 10.71 11.36
N ARG A 255 -2.78 10.43 11.18
CA ARG A 255 -2.16 9.14 11.53
C ARG A 255 -1.08 9.34 12.58
N ARG A 256 -0.99 8.40 13.52
CA ARG A 256 0.11 8.37 14.48
C ARG A 256 1.40 7.99 13.76
N ALA A 257 2.38 8.88 13.82
CA ALA A 257 3.66 8.73 13.15
C ALA A 257 4.77 8.32 14.13
N SER A 258 5.71 7.52 13.65
CA SER A 258 6.99 7.26 14.31
C SER A 258 8.13 7.90 13.50
N ARG A 259 9.32 8.01 14.09
CA ARG A 259 10.52 8.55 13.41
C ARG A 259 10.88 7.86 12.09
N ILE A 260 10.48 6.60 11.94
CA ILE A 260 10.70 5.79 10.73
C ILE A 260 9.89 6.29 9.53
N ALA A 261 8.86 7.09 9.75
CA ALA A 261 8.00 7.63 8.70
C ALA A 261 8.66 8.70 7.80
N LEU A 262 9.86 9.19 8.13
CA LEU A 262 10.55 10.20 7.33
C LEU A 262 11.66 9.59 6.45
N PRO A 263 11.70 9.88 5.14
CA PRO A 263 12.77 9.44 4.26
C PRO A 263 14.13 10.02 4.69
N GLY A 264 15.16 9.19 4.80
CA GLY A 264 16.53 9.64 5.03
C GLY A 264 17.04 9.52 6.47
N HIS A 265 16.33 8.86 7.39
CA HIS A 265 16.89 8.53 8.69
C HIS A 265 18.03 7.52 8.52
N ARG A 266 19.23 7.99 8.85
CA ARG A 266 20.44 7.18 8.86
C ARG A 266 20.45 6.28 10.09
N LEU A 267 21.14 5.15 9.97
CA LEU A 267 21.42 4.21 11.06
C LEU A 267 21.88 4.90 12.38
N GLU A 268 22.48 6.10 12.25
CA GLU A 268 22.93 6.94 13.38
C GLU A 268 21.80 7.43 14.30
N ASP A 269 20.57 7.62 13.79
CA ASP A 269 19.43 8.06 14.61
C ASP A 269 18.67 6.88 15.23
N ALA A 270 18.74 5.69 14.61
CA ALA A 270 18.22 4.45 15.15
C ALA A 270 19.04 3.94 16.35
N LEU A 271 20.31 4.29 16.43
CA LEU A 271 21.19 3.92 17.57
C LEU A 271 20.88 4.69 18.87
N ARG A 272 20.01 5.69 18.88
CA ARG A 272 19.64 6.47 20.07
C ARG A 272 18.56 5.83 20.94
N GLU A 273 17.82 4.85 20.45
CA GLU A 273 16.78 4.13 21.18
C GLU A 273 17.08 2.63 21.23
N VAL A 274 18.21 2.25 21.82
CA VAL A 274 18.37 0.88 22.30
C VAL A 274 17.62 0.79 23.63
N VAL A 275 16.30 0.71 23.56
CA VAL A 275 15.51 0.23 24.70
C VAL A 275 15.69 -1.27 24.70
N TRP A 276 16.60 -1.75 25.54
CA TRP A 276 16.72 -3.16 25.84
C TRP A 276 15.43 -3.60 26.56
N ARG A 277 14.47 -4.11 25.81
CA ARG A 277 13.46 -4.98 26.39
C ARG A 277 14.07 -6.37 26.42
N GLU A 278 13.84 -7.13 27.50
CA GLU A 278 14.05 -8.57 27.49
C GLU A 278 13.16 -9.16 26.36
N ALA A 279 13.69 -9.18 25.17
CA ALA A 279 13.18 -9.97 24.08
C ALA A 279 14.13 -11.13 23.91
N ALA A 280 13.59 -12.33 23.85
CA ALA A 280 14.38 -13.47 23.40
C ALA A 280 15.10 -13.08 22.09
N PRO A 281 16.36 -13.55 21.87
CA PRO A 281 17.15 -13.18 20.70
C PRO A 281 16.29 -13.25 19.45
N VAL A 282 16.16 -12.13 18.75
CA VAL A 282 15.49 -12.08 17.46
C VAL A 282 16.19 -13.08 16.55
N GLY A 283 15.49 -14.09 16.08
CA GLY A 283 16.03 -15.10 15.17
C GLY A 283 16.23 -16.52 15.71
N MET A 284 16.04 -16.80 16.99
CA MET A 284 16.25 -18.16 17.52
C MET A 284 15.00 -18.88 18.04
N ARG A 285 13.80 -18.37 17.83
CA ARG A 285 12.58 -19.15 18.08
C ARG A 285 12.30 -19.99 16.87
N GLN A 286 12.69 -21.26 16.91
CA GLN A 286 12.29 -22.22 15.89
C GLN A 286 10.76 -22.36 15.87
N ALA A 287 10.20 -22.46 14.69
CA ALA A 287 8.78 -22.75 14.47
C ALA A 287 8.59 -24.26 14.22
N ASP A 288 9.35 -25.10 14.93
CA ASP A 288 9.37 -26.56 14.83
C ASP A 288 8.06 -27.23 15.27
N PHE A 289 7.21 -26.48 15.94
CA PHE A 289 5.84 -26.91 16.30
C PHE A 289 4.88 -26.91 15.11
N LEU A 290 5.23 -26.26 14.01
CA LEU A 290 4.38 -26.25 12.83
C LEU A 290 4.39 -27.61 12.12
N ALA A 291 3.23 -28.06 11.66
CA ALA A 291 3.15 -29.25 10.82
C ALA A 291 4.00 -29.09 9.54
N GLY A 292 4.53 -30.20 9.04
CA GLY A 292 5.33 -30.20 7.80
C GLY A 292 4.49 -29.97 6.56
N PRO A 293 5.09 -29.45 5.45
CA PRO A 293 4.39 -29.29 4.18
C PRO A 293 3.65 -30.55 3.70
N GLU A 294 4.27 -31.74 3.80
CA GLU A 294 3.67 -33.01 3.40
C GLU A 294 2.46 -33.40 4.28
N GLU A 295 2.53 -33.12 5.59
CA GLU A 295 1.44 -33.38 6.52
C GLU A 295 0.25 -32.50 6.24
N ILE A 296 0.50 -31.19 5.95
CA ILE A 296 -0.52 -30.23 5.58
C ILE A 296 -1.19 -30.63 4.27
N ALA A 297 -0.40 -30.92 3.23
CA ALA A 297 -0.90 -31.31 1.93
C ALA A 297 -1.75 -32.59 1.98
N SER A 298 -1.27 -33.64 2.65
CA SER A 298 -1.99 -34.92 2.80
C SER A 298 -3.31 -34.77 3.58
N ALA A 299 -3.42 -33.76 4.44
CA ALA A 299 -4.69 -33.47 5.12
C ALA A 299 -5.69 -32.82 4.15
N LEU A 300 -5.23 -31.98 3.23
CA LEU A 300 -6.07 -31.29 2.24
C LEU A 300 -6.55 -32.23 1.12
N GLU A 301 -5.72 -33.14 0.62
CA GLU A 301 -6.11 -34.15 -0.37
C GLU A 301 -7.31 -34.99 0.10
N ARG A 302 -7.44 -35.20 1.41
CA ARG A 302 -8.60 -35.88 2.01
C ARG A 302 -9.86 -35.03 2.07
N LEU A 303 -9.71 -33.71 1.92
CA LEU A 303 -10.79 -32.72 2.00
C LEU A 303 -11.33 -32.29 0.63
N ASP A 304 -10.62 -32.62 -0.45
CA ASP A 304 -11.05 -32.24 -1.81
C ASP A 304 -12.46 -32.79 -2.11
N GLY A 305 -12.74 -34.04 -1.71
CA GLY A 305 -14.10 -34.61 -1.78
C GLY A 305 -15.12 -34.03 -0.78
N TYR A 306 -14.67 -33.32 0.27
CA TYR A 306 -15.55 -32.73 1.27
C TYR A 306 -16.10 -31.37 0.80
N LEU A 307 -15.29 -30.57 0.09
CA LEU A 307 -15.74 -29.30 -0.49
C LEU A 307 -16.80 -29.51 -1.58
N GLU A 308 -16.71 -30.62 -2.33
CA GLU A 308 -17.75 -31.06 -3.26
C GLU A 308 -19.06 -31.38 -2.54
N SER A 309 -19.00 -31.93 -1.31
CA SER A 309 -20.18 -32.30 -0.53
C SER A 309 -20.89 -31.10 0.14
N GLU A 310 -20.22 -29.96 0.30
CA GLU A 310 -20.79 -28.72 0.88
C GLU A 310 -21.51 -27.82 -0.16
N GLY A 311 -21.90 -28.40 -1.32
CA GLY A 311 -22.75 -27.71 -2.30
C GLY A 311 -21.99 -26.88 -3.35
N GLN A 312 -20.70 -27.08 -3.46
CA GLN A 312 -19.94 -26.61 -4.63
C GLN A 312 -20.04 -27.70 -5.72
N ASP A 313 -21.07 -27.57 -6.55
CA ASP A 313 -21.24 -28.46 -7.70
C ASP A 313 -20.09 -28.23 -8.69
N GLY A 314 -19.15 -29.17 -8.73
CA GLY A 314 -18.02 -29.13 -9.70
C GLY A 314 -18.50 -28.96 -11.14
N THR A 315 -19.74 -29.41 -11.43
CA THR A 315 -20.43 -29.23 -12.71
C THR A 315 -20.75 -27.75 -12.96
N ALA A 316 -21.17 -27.01 -11.93
CA ALA A 316 -21.47 -25.58 -12.04
C ALA A 316 -20.21 -24.75 -12.28
N LEU A 317 -19.10 -25.06 -11.58
CA LEU A 317 -17.80 -24.41 -11.79
C LEU A 317 -17.25 -24.69 -13.20
N ALA A 318 -17.37 -25.93 -13.69
CA ALA A 318 -16.96 -26.30 -15.05
C ALA A 318 -17.83 -25.57 -16.09
N ALA A 319 -19.15 -25.49 -15.87
CA ALA A 319 -20.06 -24.75 -16.74
C ALA A 319 -19.73 -23.26 -16.80
N LEU A 320 -19.44 -22.63 -15.63
CA LEU A 320 -18.99 -21.25 -15.56
C LEU A 320 -17.67 -21.06 -16.32
N GLY A 321 -16.70 -21.97 -16.18
CA GLY A 321 -15.44 -21.96 -16.92
C GLY A 321 -15.66 -21.93 -18.44
N CYS A 322 -16.53 -22.80 -18.94
CA CYS A 322 -16.91 -22.82 -20.37
C CYS A 322 -17.62 -21.52 -20.83
N GLN A 323 -18.40 -20.90 -19.95
CA GLN A 323 -19.05 -19.62 -20.26
C GLN A 323 -18.03 -18.49 -20.31
N LEU A 324 -17.12 -18.43 -19.34
CA LEU A 324 -16.04 -17.45 -19.29
C LEU A 324 -15.16 -17.53 -20.54
N GLU A 325 -14.79 -18.75 -20.96
CA GLU A 325 -13.99 -18.97 -22.18
C GLU A 325 -14.73 -18.48 -23.43
N ARG A 326 -15.98 -18.85 -23.62
CA ARG A 326 -16.80 -18.38 -24.75
C ARG A 326 -16.94 -16.86 -24.78
N GLU A 327 -17.22 -16.28 -23.63
CA GLU A 327 -17.40 -14.83 -23.52
C GLU A 327 -16.08 -14.08 -23.75
N SER A 328 -14.95 -14.61 -23.25
CA SER A 328 -13.62 -14.06 -23.51
C SER A 328 -13.31 -14.01 -25.00
N ARG A 329 -13.53 -15.11 -25.71
CA ARG A 329 -13.30 -15.20 -27.15
C ARG A 329 -14.19 -14.22 -27.93
N ARG A 330 -15.47 -14.10 -27.55
CA ARG A 330 -16.39 -13.15 -28.13
C ARG A 330 -15.91 -11.70 -27.94
N LEU A 331 -15.51 -11.34 -26.70
CA LEU A 331 -15.04 -10.01 -26.37
C LEU A 331 -13.70 -9.70 -27.03
N LEU A 332 -12.80 -10.66 -27.14
CA LEU A 332 -11.54 -10.52 -27.87
C LEU A 332 -11.79 -10.17 -29.34
N LEU A 333 -12.63 -10.94 -30.06
CA LEU A 333 -12.94 -10.71 -31.46
C LEU A 333 -13.59 -9.33 -31.65
N ARG A 334 -14.55 -8.97 -30.81
CA ARG A 334 -15.19 -7.66 -30.85
C ARG A 334 -14.18 -6.52 -30.58
N GLY A 335 -13.28 -6.68 -29.61
CA GLY A 335 -12.24 -5.69 -29.32
C GLY A 335 -11.30 -5.49 -30.50
N LEU A 336 -10.89 -6.55 -31.17
CA LEU A 336 -10.07 -6.47 -32.39
C LEU A 336 -10.79 -5.81 -33.56
N GLU A 337 -12.07 -6.11 -33.75
CA GLU A 337 -12.93 -5.43 -34.74
C GLU A 337 -13.00 -3.91 -34.44
N GLN A 338 -13.22 -3.51 -33.18
CA GLN A 338 -13.20 -2.11 -32.74
C GLN A 338 -11.85 -1.43 -32.96
N LEU A 339 -10.74 -2.19 -32.90
CA LEU A 339 -9.42 -1.72 -33.28
C LEU A 339 -9.25 -1.57 -34.80
N GLY A 340 -10.22 -2.01 -35.60
CA GLY A 340 -10.17 -1.97 -37.05
C GLY A 340 -9.35 -3.11 -37.66
N TRP A 341 -9.27 -4.26 -37.00
CA TRP A 341 -8.64 -5.45 -37.56
C TRP A 341 -9.66 -6.19 -38.46
N GLU A 342 -9.38 -6.20 -39.74
CA GLU A 342 -10.20 -6.85 -40.77
C GLU A 342 -9.33 -7.94 -41.47
N PRO A 343 -9.21 -9.13 -40.86
CA PRO A 343 -8.33 -10.18 -41.37
C PRO A 343 -8.97 -10.85 -42.62
N SER A 344 -8.10 -11.18 -43.59
CA SER A 344 -8.45 -12.03 -44.73
C SER A 344 -7.62 -13.32 -44.71
N PRO A 345 -8.19 -14.49 -45.05
CA PRO A 345 -7.44 -15.74 -45.08
C PRO A 345 -6.19 -15.62 -45.98
N GLY A 346 -5.04 -16.00 -45.45
CA GLY A 346 -3.75 -15.90 -46.12
C GLY A 346 -2.99 -14.59 -45.86
N ASP A 347 -3.59 -13.59 -45.21
CA ASP A 347 -2.85 -12.40 -44.75
C ASP A 347 -1.71 -12.79 -43.82
N ARG A 348 -0.56 -12.10 -43.96
CA ARG A 348 0.63 -12.32 -43.14
C ARG A 348 1.05 -11.02 -42.50
N PHE A 349 1.52 -11.11 -41.25
CA PHE A 349 1.99 -9.94 -40.51
C PHE A 349 2.92 -10.32 -39.36
N GLU A 350 3.77 -9.37 -38.98
CA GLU A 350 4.53 -9.42 -37.72
C GLU A 350 3.72 -8.80 -36.58
N THR A 351 3.95 -9.29 -35.35
CA THR A 351 3.24 -8.80 -34.14
C THR A 351 3.34 -7.28 -34.01
N ASP A 352 4.55 -6.70 -34.11
CA ASP A 352 4.78 -5.27 -33.98
C ASP A 352 4.18 -4.46 -35.12
N GLU A 353 4.16 -4.98 -36.34
CA GLU A 353 3.50 -4.33 -37.49
C GLU A 353 2.00 -4.20 -37.22
N LEU A 354 1.35 -5.30 -36.84
CA LEU A 354 -0.09 -5.28 -36.53
C LEU A 354 -0.39 -4.37 -35.32
N ARG A 355 0.40 -4.47 -34.26
CA ARG A 355 0.31 -3.63 -33.07
C ARG A 355 0.33 -2.13 -33.43
N CYS A 356 1.30 -1.71 -34.22
CA CYS A 356 1.42 -0.31 -34.66
C CYS A 356 0.24 0.12 -35.54
N ARG A 357 -0.19 -0.73 -36.48
CA ARG A 357 -1.31 -0.47 -37.36
C ARG A 357 -2.62 -0.27 -36.59
N LEU A 358 -2.86 -1.07 -35.55
CA LEU A 358 -4.03 -0.98 -34.69
C LEU A 358 -3.89 0.09 -33.59
N ARG A 359 -2.73 0.75 -33.48
CA ARG A 359 -2.40 1.76 -32.48
C ARG A 359 -2.49 1.24 -31.03
N VAL A 360 -2.09 -0.01 -30.82
CA VAL A 360 -1.93 -0.58 -29.49
C VAL A 360 -0.64 -0.01 -28.87
N THR A 361 -0.73 0.45 -27.62
CA THR A 361 0.41 1.07 -26.92
C THR A 361 1.49 0.04 -26.63
N GLU A 362 2.72 0.53 -26.39
CA GLU A 362 3.87 -0.32 -26.08
C GLU A 362 3.68 -1.10 -24.76
N ASP A 363 3.03 -0.48 -23.77
CA ASP A 363 2.74 -1.08 -22.47
C ASP A 363 1.86 -2.33 -22.57
N HIS A 364 1.04 -2.44 -23.61
CA HIS A 364 0.19 -3.59 -23.89
C HIS A 364 0.79 -4.57 -24.92
N GLY A 365 2.08 -4.44 -25.26
CA GLY A 365 2.73 -5.28 -26.27
C GLY A 365 2.66 -6.78 -25.96
N ARG A 366 3.01 -7.15 -24.71
CA ARG A 366 2.95 -8.57 -24.25
C ARG A 366 1.53 -9.11 -24.18
N LEU A 367 0.58 -8.30 -23.70
CA LEU A 367 -0.84 -8.66 -23.76
C LEU A 367 -1.28 -8.89 -25.19
N PHE A 368 -0.94 -7.99 -26.10
CA PHE A 368 -1.33 -8.10 -27.50
C PHE A 368 -0.77 -9.39 -28.16
N GLU A 369 0.49 -9.74 -27.87
CA GLU A 369 1.08 -11.01 -28.29
C GLU A 369 0.31 -12.22 -27.73
N ARG A 370 -0.08 -12.16 -26.44
CA ARG A 370 -0.92 -13.21 -25.83
C ARG A 370 -2.28 -13.31 -26.51
N LEU A 371 -2.92 -12.19 -26.84
CA LEU A 371 -4.22 -12.20 -27.55
C LEU A 371 -4.10 -12.83 -28.95
N LEU A 372 -2.97 -12.62 -29.66
CA LEU A 372 -2.70 -13.32 -30.93
C LEU A 372 -2.50 -14.82 -30.71
N ALA A 373 -1.85 -15.22 -29.63
CA ALA A 373 -1.72 -16.63 -29.27
C ALA A 373 -3.09 -17.28 -28.95
N VAL A 374 -4.02 -16.55 -28.31
CA VAL A 374 -5.41 -17.01 -28.13
C VAL A 374 -6.10 -17.24 -29.48
N LEU A 375 -5.89 -16.34 -30.45
CA LEU A 375 -6.43 -16.55 -31.81
C LEU A 375 -5.80 -17.78 -32.52
N GLU A 376 -4.53 -18.09 -32.24
CA GLU A 376 -3.89 -19.32 -32.70
C GLU A 376 -4.55 -20.55 -32.05
N GLU A 377 -4.77 -20.52 -30.73
CA GLU A 377 -5.48 -21.57 -29.99
C GLU A 377 -6.92 -21.79 -30.52
N MET A 378 -7.57 -20.71 -31.01
CA MET A 378 -8.87 -20.77 -31.69
C MET A 378 -8.79 -21.27 -33.14
N GLY A 379 -7.59 -21.47 -33.70
CA GLY A 379 -7.40 -21.89 -35.10
C GLY A 379 -7.64 -20.79 -36.13
N LEU A 380 -7.67 -19.52 -35.70
CA LEU A 380 -7.85 -18.35 -36.58
C LEU A 380 -6.50 -17.86 -37.13
N LEU A 381 -5.43 -18.01 -36.36
CA LEU A 381 -4.07 -17.70 -36.76
C LEU A 381 -3.20 -18.94 -36.76
N GLY A 382 -2.13 -18.91 -37.54
CA GLY A 382 -1.04 -19.86 -37.48
C GLY A 382 0.31 -19.16 -37.47
N ARG A 383 1.32 -19.77 -36.83
CA ARG A 383 2.68 -19.24 -36.80
C ARG A 383 3.43 -19.56 -38.10
N GLU A 384 4.20 -18.61 -38.60
CA GLU A 384 5.09 -18.81 -39.74
C GLU A 384 6.45 -19.39 -39.29
N PRO A 385 7.07 -20.30 -40.06
CA PRO A 385 8.39 -20.84 -39.69
C PRO A 385 9.51 -19.80 -39.57
N ALA A 386 9.38 -18.70 -40.28
CA ALA A 386 10.35 -17.59 -40.23
C ALA A 386 10.06 -16.55 -39.16
N GLY A 387 9.04 -16.75 -38.35
CA GLY A 387 8.46 -15.79 -37.43
C GLY A 387 7.21 -15.12 -37.99
N GLY A 388 6.44 -14.44 -37.14
CA GLY A 388 5.18 -13.80 -37.53
C GLY A 388 3.99 -14.74 -37.62
N TRP A 389 2.91 -14.24 -38.20
CA TRP A 389 1.59 -14.85 -38.20
C TRP A 389 0.99 -14.88 -39.59
N HIS A 390 0.14 -15.89 -39.84
CA HIS A 390 -0.77 -15.88 -40.98
C HIS A 390 -2.20 -16.13 -40.52
N VAL A 391 -3.16 -15.53 -41.22
CA VAL A 391 -4.59 -15.76 -41.02
C VAL A 391 -4.98 -17.08 -41.67
N ALA A 392 -5.34 -18.07 -40.81
CA ALA A 392 -5.76 -19.38 -41.26
C ALA A 392 -7.23 -19.40 -41.67
N SER A 393 -8.08 -18.72 -40.90
CA SER A 393 -9.51 -18.56 -41.18
C SER A 393 -10.03 -17.22 -40.67
N THR A 394 -11.08 -16.71 -41.26
CA THR A 394 -11.77 -15.53 -40.74
C THR A 394 -12.67 -15.94 -39.58
N PRO A 395 -12.72 -15.15 -38.50
CA PRO A 395 -13.70 -15.38 -37.46
C PRO A 395 -15.11 -15.29 -38.05
N GLU A 396 -15.92 -16.31 -37.82
CA GLU A 396 -17.36 -16.13 -38.02
C GLU A 396 -17.85 -15.10 -36.98
N ALA A 397 -18.73 -14.18 -37.40
CA ALA A 397 -19.29 -13.22 -36.46
C ALA A 397 -19.87 -13.98 -35.27
N PRO A 398 -19.43 -13.67 -34.03
CA PRO A 398 -19.87 -14.39 -32.85
C PRO A 398 -21.40 -14.28 -32.80
N ALA A 399 -22.09 -15.41 -32.86
CA ALA A 399 -23.52 -15.47 -32.67
C ALA A 399 -23.85 -14.79 -31.34
N GLU A 400 -24.85 -13.89 -31.32
CA GLU A 400 -25.35 -13.40 -30.04
C GLU A 400 -25.72 -14.61 -29.18
N PRO A 401 -25.34 -14.62 -27.91
CA PRO A 401 -25.62 -15.76 -27.05
C PRO A 401 -27.13 -16.01 -27.08
N GLU A 402 -27.55 -17.14 -27.61
CA GLU A 402 -28.89 -17.65 -27.32
C GLU A 402 -28.97 -17.72 -25.80
N ALA A 403 -29.84 -16.92 -25.23
CA ALA A 403 -30.08 -16.86 -23.81
C ALA A 403 -30.61 -18.22 -23.35
N GLU A 404 -29.72 -19.12 -22.99
CA GLU A 404 -30.09 -20.23 -22.13
C GLU A 404 -30.07 -19.69 -20.68
N PRO A 405 -31.23 -19.49 -20.07
CA PRO A 405 -31.29 -19.06 -18.69
C PRO A 405 -31.03 -20.25 -17.79
N THR A 406 -29.78 -20.45 -17.42
CA THR A 406 -29.51 -21.11 -16.15
C THR A 406 -29.45 -20.02 -15.09
N ASP A 407 -30.49 -19.93 -14.30
CA ASP A 407 -30.77 -18.88 -13.30
C ASP A 407 -29.67 -18.65 -12.23
N SER A 408 -28.55 -19.35 -12.28
CA SER A 408 -27.42 -19.18 -11.34
C SER A 408 -26.11 -18.69 -12.00
N ALA A 409 -25.96 -18.78 -13.31
CA ALA A 409 -24.70 -18.42 -13.99
C ALA A 409 -24.74 -17.03 -14.64
N ALA A 410 -25.94 -16.49 -14.93
CA ALA A 410 -26.09 -15.15 -15.51
C ALA A 410 -25.64 -14.02 -14.58
N ASP A 411 -25.62 -14.27 -13.27
CA ASP A 411 -25.24 -13.33 -12.22
C ASP A 411 -23.83 -13.59 -11.67
N ALA A 412 -23.00 -14.45 -12.31
CA ALA A 412 -21.66 -14.71 -11.83
C ALA A 412 -20.80 -13.44 -11.89
N ILE A 413 -20.16 -13.12 -10.80
CA ILE A 413 -19.33 -11.93 -10.63
C ILE A 413 -18.21 -11.90 -11.69
N GLU A 414 -17.61 -13.06 -11.95
CA GLU A 414 -16.56 -13.23 -12.94
C GLU A 414 -17.02 -12.78 -14.34
N LEU A 415 -18.22 -13.14 -14.76
CA LEU A 415 -18.79 -12.74 -16.05
C LEU A 415 -19.07 -11.23 -16.11
N SER A 416 -19.52 -10.65 -14.99
CA SER A 416 -19.80 -9.22 -14.91
C SER A 416 -18.51 -8.39 -15.02
N VAL A 417 -17.46 -8.79 -14.31
CA VAL A 417 -16.14 -8.17 -14.39
C VAL A 417 -15.52 -8.35 -15.78
N LEU A 418 -15.57 -9.58 -16.33
CA LEU A 418 -15.08 -9.89 -17.67
C LEU A 418 -15.75 -9.04 -18.75
N ARG A 419 -17.08 -8.92 -18.73
CA ARG A 419 -17.82 -8.11 -19.71
C ARG A 419 -17.41 -6.65 -19.65
N ARG A 420 -17.39 -6.06 -18.47
CA ARG A 420 -16.99 -4.66 -18.29
C ARG A 420 -15.58 -4.38 -18.81
N CYS A 421 -14.63 -5.22 -18.45
CA CYS A 421 -13.24 -5.09 -18.89
C CYS A 421 -13.09 -5.36 -20.40
N GLY A 422 -13.67 -6.45 -20.88
CA GLY A 422 -13.53 -6.89 -22.27
C GLY A 422 -14.26 -6.01 -23.27
N GLU A 423 -15.40 -5.39 -22.91
CA GLU A 423 -16.09 -4.40 -23.75
C GLU A 423 -15.24 -3.14 -23.97
N SER A 424 -14.35 -2.82 -23.06
CA SER A 424 -13.42 -1.70 -23.13
C SER A 424 -12.03 -2.08 -23.68
N LEU A 425 -11.83 -3.34 -24.11
CA LEU A 425 -10.53 -3.86 -24.55
C LEU A 425 -9.82 -2.96 -25.55
N ALA A 426 -10.54 -2.49 -26.58
CA ALA A 426 -9.97 -1.63 -27.63
C ALA A 426 -9.48 -0.28 -27.07
N GLU A 427 -10.22 0.31 -26.14
CA GLU A 427 -9.86 1.59 -25.53
C GLU A 427 -8.70 1.45 -24.55
N VAL A 428 -8.63 0.33 -23.78
CA VAL A 428 -7.51 0.00 -22.92
C VAL A 428 -6.25 -0.21 -23.76
N LEU A 429 -6.29 -1.04 -24.79
CA LEU A 429 -5.14 -1.31 -25.65
C LEU A 429 -4.60 -0.05 -26.34
N ARG A 430 -5.44 0.96 -26.57
CA ARG A 430 -5.05 2.29 -27.08
C ARG A 430 -4.63 3.28 -26.00
N GLY A 431 -4.64 2.89 -24.74
CA GLY A 431 -4.31 3.76 -23.61
C GLY A 431 -5.33 4.88 -23.36
N ARG A 432 -6.61 4.68 -23.74
CA ARG A 432 -7.70 5.65 -23.59
C ARG A 432 -8.62 5.35 -22.41
N ALA A 433 -8.61 4.11 -21.92
CA ALA A 433 -9.31 3.70 -20.71
C ALA A 433 -8.30 3.15 -19.71
N ASP A 434 -8.51 3.44 -18.43
CA ASP A 434 -7.69 2.91 -17.33
C ASP A 434 -8.22 1.54 -16.92
N ALA A 435 -7.37 0.52 -17.02
CA ALA A 435 -7.72 -0.84 -16.65
C ALA A 435 -7.97 -1.00 -15.13
N LEU A 436 -7.30 -0.21 -14.28
CA LEU A 436 -7.54 -0.20 -12.83
C LEU A 436 -8.97 0.27 -12.52
N ASP A 437 -9.41 1.36 -13.14
CA ASP A 437 -10.75 1.89 -12.95
C ASP A 437 -11.82 0.87 -13.41
N LEU A 438 -11.56 0.16 -14.51
CA LEU A 438 -12.47 -0.86 -15.01
C LEU A 438 -12.54 -2.08 -14.07
N LEU A 439 -11.41 -2.48 -13.49
CA LEU A 439 -11.33 -3.67 -12.66
C LEU A 439 -11.81 -3.42 -11.22
N PHE A 440 -11.49 -2.26 -10.64
CA PHE A 440 -11.76 -1.95 -9.24
C PHE A 440 -12.88 -0.91 -9.04
N GLY A 441 -13.14 -0.03 -10.01
CA GLY A 441 -14.05 1.10 -9.86
C GLY A 441 -15.54 0.79 -10.11
N GLY A 442 -15.92 -0.46 -10.44
CA GLY A 442 -17.31 -0.85 -10.72
C GLY A 442 -17.90 -1.82 -9.68
N GLU A 443 -19.23 -1.89 -9.60
CA GLU A 443 -19.93 -2.91 -8.80
C GLU A 443 -20.63 -3.93 -9.73
N PRO A 444 -20.35 -5.25 -9.61
CA PRO A 444 -19.28 -5.86 -8.80
C PRO A 444 -17.90 -5.58 -9.41
N GLY A 445 -16.89 -5.33 -8.54
CA GLY A 445 -15.50 -5.12 -8.93
C GLY A 445 -14.59 -6.27 -8.52
N ALA A 446 -13.26 -6.07 -8.66
CA ALA A 446 -12.29 -7.06 -8.21
C ALA A 446 -12.41 -7.37 -6.70
N ALA A 447 -12.80 -6.40 -5.88
CA ALA A 447 -13.04 -6.62 -4.45
C ALA A 447 -14.18 -7.63 -4.21
N SER A 448 -15.29 -7.50 -4.95
CA SER A 448 -16.39 -8.46 -4.91
C SER A 448 -15.95 -9.84 -5.44
N LEU A 449 -15.13 -9.86 -6.51
CA LEU A 449 -14.57 -11.11 -7.04
C LEU A 449 -13.80 -11.89 -5.97
N TYR A 450 -12.90 -11.23 -5.24
CA TYR A 450 -12.12 -11.88 -4.19
C TYR A 450 -12.96 -12.33 -2.99
N ARG A 451 -14.02 -11.60 -2.63
CA ARG A 451 -14.85 -11.90 -1.46
C ARG A 451 -16.00 -12.89 -1.75
N GLU A 452 -16.57 -12.85 -2.95
CA GLU A 452 -17.86 -13.48 -3.23
C GLU A 452 -17.79 -14.61 -4.26
N SER A 453 -16.73 -14.66 -5.12
CA SER A 453 -16.54 -15.77 -6.06
C SER A 453 -16.51 -17.10 -5.31
N ALA A 454 -17.30 -18.05 -5.79
CA ALA A 454 -17.39 -19.37 -5.20
C ALA A 454 -16.03 -20.11 -5.26
N ALA A 455 -15.33 -19.98 -6.38
CA ALA A 455 -14.01 -20.59 -6.58
C ALA A 455 -12.96 -19.99 -5.61
N VAL A 456 -12.92 -18.67 -5.46
CA VAL A 456 -11.99 -17.99 -4.56
C VAL A 456 -12.30 -18.34 -3.10
N ARG A 457 -13.57 -18.33 -2.69
CA ARG A 457 -13.96 -18.74 -1.33
C ARG A 457 -13.58 -20.18 -1.00
N ALA A 458 -13.73 -21.10 -1.97
CA ALA A 458 -13.33 -22.49 -1.76
C ALA A 458 -11.83 -22.60 -1.50
N VAL A 459 -11.01 -21.95 -2.32
CA VAL A 459 -9.55 -21.97 -2.17
C VAL A 459 -9.11 -21.29 -0.87
N ASN A 460 -9.73 -20.17 -0.49
CA ASN A 460 -9.43 -19.48 0.77
C ASN A 460 -9.78 -20.35 1.99
N ARG A 461 -10.88 -21.11 1.95
CA ARG A 461 -11.21 -22.07 3.00
C ARG A 461 -10.20 -23.22 3.09
N MET A 462 -9.71 -23.72 1.93
CA MET A 462 -8.63 -24.69 1.92
C MET A 462 -7.35 -24.12 2.55
N ALA A 463 -7.00 -22.88 2.23
CA ALA A 463 -5.87 -22.20 2.86
C ALA A 463 -6.05 -22.05 4.37
N ALA A 464 -7.26 -21.69 4.84
CA ALA A 464 -7.57 -21.61 6.26
C ALA A 464 -7.44 -22.98 6.96
N GLU A 465 -7.92 -24.05 6.33
CA GLU A 465 -7.77 -25.41 6.87
C GLU A 465 -6.28 -25.83 6.91
N ALA A 466 -5.51 -25.49 5.88
CA ALA A 466 -4.06 -25.71 5.87
C ALA A 466 -3.37 -24.99 7.05
N VAL A 467 -3.71 -23.71 7.27
CA VAL A 467 -3.17 -22.92 8.38
C VAL A 467 -3.60 -23.51 9.72
N ARG A 468 -4.89 -23.92 9.87
CA ARG A 468 -5.38 -24.59 11.07
C ARG A 468 -4.58 -25.86 11.39
N ARG A 469 -4.23 -26.64 10.37
CA ARG A 469 -3.38 -27.84 10.52
C ARG A 469 -1.95 -27.47 10.86
N ALA A 470 -1.39 -26.48 10.18
CA ALA A 470 -0.03 -26.02 10.42
C ALA A 470 0.19 -25.62 11.88
N VAL A 471 -0.76 -24.92 12.48
CA VAL A 471 -0.64 -24.38 13.86
C VAL A 471 -1.14 -25.32 14.95
N GLY A 472 -1.64 -26.52 14.60
CA GLY A 472 -2.21 -27.45 15.56
C GLY A 472 -1.28 -27.90 16.69
N GLY A 473 0.03 -27.81 16.50
CA GLY A 473 1.05 -28.12 17.51
C GLY A 473 1.53 -26.90 18.31
N LEU A 474 0.87 -25.74 18.23
CA LEU A 474 1.31 -24.53 18.93
C LEU A 474 1.35 -24.71 20.46
N PRO A 475 2.54 -24.61 21.12
CA PRO A 475 2.68 -24.79 22.56
C PRO A 475 1.88 -23.76 23.37
N GLU A 476 1.43 -24.14 24.57
CA GLU A 476 0.79 -23.20 25.50
C GLU A 476 1.68 -22.01 25.82
N GLY A 477 1.11 -20.81 25.84
CA GLY A 477 1.80 -19.57 26.19
C GLY A 477 2.74 -19.03 25.10
N ARG A 478 2.92 -19.74 23.97
CA ARG A 478 3.69 -19.23 22.84
C ARG A 478 2.85 -18.35 21.92
N PRO A 479 3.25 -17.11 21.61
CA PRO A 479 2.62 -16.33 20.56
C PRO A 479 2.93 -16.93 19.18
N LEU A 480 1.96 -16.86 18.27
CA LEU A 480 2.10 -17.18 16.85
C LEU A 480 2.26 -15.87 16.07
N ARG A 481 3.30 -15.75 15.28
CA ARG A 481 3.60 -14.56 14.48
C ARG A 481 3.31 -14.85 13.02
N VAL A 482 2.36 -14.11 12.48
CA VAL A 482 1.87 -14.27 11.10
C VAL A 482 2.09 -12.97 10.34
N ILE A 483 2.56 -13.06 9.11
CA ILE A 483 2.55 -11.96 8.15
C ILE A 483 1.81 -12.41 6.90
N GLU A 484 0.86 -11.59 6.44
CA GLU A 484 0.18 -11.75 5.16
C GLU A 484 0.70 -10.70 4.19
N ILE A 485 1.20 -11.16 3.05
CA ILE A 485 1.79 -10.33 1.99
C ILE A 485 0.72 -10.08 0.93
N GLY A 486 0.51 -8.80 0.56
CA GLY A 486 -0.47 -8.40 -0.44
C GLY A 486 -1.90 -8.79 -0.05
N ALA A 487 -2.28 -8.54 1.18
CA ALA A 487 -3.56 -8.95 1.75
C ALA A 487 -4.78 -8.29 1.08
N GLY A 488 -4.58 -7.14 0.41
CA GLY A 488 -5.57 -6.46 -0.42
C GLY A 488 -6.89 -6.20 0.32
N THR A 489 -7.97 -6.75 -0.19
CA THR A 489 -9.32 -6.58 0.38
C THR A 489 -9.58 -7.40 1.66
N GLY A 490 -8.61 -8.19 2.13
CA GLY A 490 -8.73 -9.02 3.31
C GLY A 490 -9.59 -10.28 3.14
N ALA A 491 -9.84 -10.71 1.90
CA ALA A 491 -10.67 -11.88 1.66
C ALA A 491 -10.07 -13.17 2.25
N THR A 492 -8.76 -13.35 2.15
CA THR A 492 -8.02 -14.46 2.77
C THR A 492 -7.89 -14.23 4.28
N THR A 493 -7.55 -13.00 4.71
CA THR A 493 -7.48 -12.62 6.13
C THR A 493 -8.74 -13.03 6.89
N SER A 494 -9.92 -12.78 6.31
CA SER A 494 -11.21 -13.02 6.98
C SER A 494 -11.39 -14.47 7.42
N VAL A 495 -11.01 -15.43 6.59
CA VAL A 495 -11.11 -16.86 6.88
C VAL A 495 -9.96 -17.38 7.74
N LEU A 496 -8.77 -16.78 7.61
CA LEU A 496 -7.62 -17.14 8.44
C LEU A 496 -7.85 -16.77 9.92
N LEU A 497 -8.41 -15.59 10.19
CA LEU A 497 -8.67 -15.16 11.55
C LEU A 497 -9.72 -16.01 12.29
N GLU A 498 -10.54 -16.78 11.56
CA GLU A 498 -11.47 -17.74 12.15
C GLU A 498 -10.78 -18.99 12.72
N VAL A 499 -9.60 -19.34 12.19
CA VAL A 499 -8.88 -20.57 12.56
C VAL A 499 -7.61 -20.31 13.37
N LEU A 500 -7.15 -19.09 13.43
CA LEU A 500 -5.96 -18.70 14.18
C LEU A 500 -6.26 -18.60 15.69
N PRO A 501 -5.32 -18.95 16.58
CA PRO A 501 -5.51 -18.92 18.02
C PRO A 501 -5.73 -17.50 18.56
N ALA A 502 -6.97 -17.17 18.93
CA ALA A 502 -7.29 -15.88 19.55
C ALA A 502 -6.47 -15.62 20.82
N GLY A 503 -6.09 -14.36 21.04
CA GLY A 503 -5.28 -13.91 22.20
C GLY A 503 -3.82 -14.35 22.18
N ARG A 504 -3.39 -15.10 21.17
CA ARG A 504 -2.01 -15.57 21.02
C ARG A 504 -1.41 -15.33 19.63
N THR A 505 -2.16 -14.72 18.71
CA THR A 505 -1.70 -14.45 17.36
C THR A 505 -1.36 -12.97 17.22
N GLU A 506 -0.13 -12.69 16.77
CA GLU A 506 0.33 -11.41 16.28
C GLU A 506 0.19 -11.45 14.76
N TYR A 507 -0.79 -10.71 14.21
CA TYR A 507 -1.10 -10.73 12.79
C TYR A 507 -0.65 -9.42 12.12
N THR A 508 0.28 -9.53 11.19
CA THR A 508 0.76 -8.40 10.40
C THR A 508 0.14 -8.48 9.00
N PHE A 509 -0.86 -7.65 8.77
CA PHE A 509 -1.51 -7.46 7.48
C PHE A 509 -0.66 -6.52 6.64
N THR A 510 -0.23 -6.93 5.45
CA THR A 510 0.61 -6.07 4.61
C THR A 510 0.12 -5.98 3.18
N ASP A 511 0.30 -4.79 2.60
CA ASP A 511 0.06 -4.53 1.19
C ASP A 511 0.97 -3.39 0.72
N ILE A 512 1.24 -3.30 -0.58
CA ILE A 512 1.94 -2.18 -1.19
C ILE A 512 1.05 -0.91 -1.21
N SER A 513 -0.27 -1.10 -1.19
CA SER A 513 -1.28 -0.04 -1.13
C SER A 513 -1.83 0.11 0.28
N THR A 514 -1.59 1.26 0.89
CA THR A 514 -2.16 1.60 2.20
C THR A 514 -3.66 1.87 2.16
N GLY A 515 -4.26 1.94 0.96
CA GLY A 515 -5.68 2.20 0.75
C GLY A 515 -6.61 1.14 1.36
N PHE A 516 -6.13 -0.10 1.54
CA PHE A 516 -6.89 -1.18 2.16
C PHE A 516 -6.89 -1.16 3.70
N PHE A 517 -5.95 -0.45 4.33
CA PHE A 517 -5.73 -0.54 5.78
C PHE A 517 -6.89 -0.05 6.63
N PRO A 518 -7.57 1.09 6.31
CA PRO A 518 -8.70 1.54 7.13
C PRO A 518 -9.85 0.54 7.21
N ASP A 519 -10.13 -0.13 6.08
CA ASP A 519 -11.19 -1.15 6.04
C ASP A 519 -10.76 -2.42 6.78
N ALA A 520 -9.51 -2.85 6.60
CA ALA A 520 -8.95 -4.01 7.29
C ALA A 520 -8.90 -3.81 8.81
N GLU A 521 -8.44 -2.64 9.28
CA GLU A 521 -8.41 -2.31 10.72
C GLU A 521 -9.81 -2.29 11.34
N ARG A 522 -10.78 -1.74 10.62
CA ARG A 522 -12.19 -1.71 11.08
C ARG A 522 -12.80 -3.11 11.12
N GLU A 523 -12.52 -3.96 10.11
CA GLU A 523 -13.12 -5.29 10.01
C GLU A 523 -12.44 -6.31 10.92
N PHE A 524 -11.11 -6.22 11.08
CA PHE A 524 -10.29 -7.26 11.71
C PHE A 524 -9.67 -6.85 13.06
N GLY A 525 -9.57 -5.56 13.36
CA GLY A 525 -8.89 -5.06 14.56
C GLY A 525 -9.45 -5.60 15.90
N GLU A 526 -10.71 -6.00 15.93
CA GLU A 526 -11.38 -6.53 17.14
C GLU A 526 -11.57 -8.06 17.11
N ARG A 527 -10.97 -8.78 16.15
CA ARG A 527 -11.14 -10.24 15.99
C ARG A 527 -10.35 -11.10 16.99
N GLY A 528 -9.83 -10.50 18.08
CA GLY A 528 -9.15 -11.23 19.16
C GLY A 528 -7.73 -11.65 18.86
N VAL A 529 -7.07 -11.04 17.88
CA VAL A 529 -5.65 -11.14 17.57
C VAL A 529 -4.97 -9.79 17.74
N ASP A 530 -3.64 -9.75 17.95
CA ASP A 530 -2.87 -8.52 17.88
C ASP A 530 -2.68 -8.14 16.40
N PHE A 531 -3.65 -7.38 15.86
CA PHE A 531 -3.73 -7.03 14.44
C PHE A 531 -3.03 -5.70 14.17
N ARG A 532 -2.20 -5.66 13.14
CA ARG A 532 -1.57 -4.43 12.66
C ARG A 532 -1.45 -4.44 11.14
N SER A 533 -1.63 -3.28 10.51
CA SER A 533 -1.45 -3.06 9.09
C SER A 533 -0.15 -2.28 8.83
N LEU A 534 0.67 -2.74 7.87
CA LEU A 534 1.95 -2.14 7.51
C LEU A 534 2.14 -2.17 5.99
N GLU A 535 2.66 -1.08 5.43
CA GLU A 535 3.08 -1.06 4.03
C GLU A 535 4.29 -1.99 3.83
N PHE A 536 4.22 -2.87 2.84
CA PHE A 536 5.28 -3.80 2.51
C PHE A 536 5.30 -4.12 1.01
N ASP A 537 6.44 -3.88 0.38
CA ASP A 537 6.74 -4.28 -0.98
C ASP A 537 7.65 -5.51 -0.95
N VAL A 538 7.09 -6.68 -1.26
CA VAL A 538 7.83 -7.95 -1.25
C VAL A 538 8.95 -8.01 -2.29
N GLU A 539 8.95 -7.13 -3.30
CA GLU A 539 10.03 -7.00 -4.27
C GLU A 539 11.28 -6.27 -3.73
N ARG A 540 11.18 -5.67 -2.56
CA ARG A 540 12.28 -4.96 -1.89
C ARG A 540 12.75 -5.73 -0.67
N ASP A 541 14.00 -5.53 -0.30
CA ASP A 541 14.57 -6.16 0.89
C ASP A 541 13.70 -5.87 2.14
N PRO A 542 13.21 -6.89 2.85
CA PRO A 542 12.40 -6.70 4.05
C PRO A 542 13.08 -5.89 5.16
N GLU A 543 14.39 -6.05 5.33
CA GLU A 543 15.17 -5.34 6.35
C GLU A 543 15.23 -3.85 6.08
N ASP A 544 15.39 -3.45 4.80
CA ASP A 544 15.37 -2.04 4.37
C ASP A 544 14.02 -1.36 4.62
N GLN A 545 12.95 -2.14 4.79
CA GLN A 545 11.60 -1.69 5.09
C GLN A 545 11.25 -1.77 6.58
N GLY A 546 12.22 -2.19 7.43
CA GLY A 546 12.07 -2.26 8.88
C GLY A 546 11.41 -3.55 9.39
N PHE A 547 11.27 -4.58 8.55
CA PHE A 547 10.76 -5.89 8.98
C PHE A 547 11.88 -6.72 9.60
N ALA A 548 11.55 -7.38 10.71
CA ALA A 548 12.49 -8.28 11.36
C ALA A 548 12.71 -9.54 10.50
N LEU A 549 13.95 -9.79 10.12
CA LEU A 549 14.32 -11.04 9.47
C LEU A 549 14.11 -12.21 10.43
N HIS A 550 13.62 -13.32 9.88
CA HIS A 550 13.33 -14.54 10.64
C HIS A 550 12.35 -14.31 11.81
N GLY A 551 11.49 -13.30 11.64
CA GLY A 551 10.56 -12.82 12.66
C GLY A 551 9.21 -13.55 12.69
N TYR A 552 8.83 -14.26 11.65
CA TYR A 552 7.49 -14.80 11.48
C TYR A 552 7.46 -16.32 11.44
N ASP A 553 6.51 -16.93 12.15
CA ASP A 553 6.28 -18.36 12.11
C ASP A 553 5.57 -18.80 10.83
N LEU A 554 4.65 -17.95 10.35
CA LEU A 554 3.92 -18.14 9.09
C LEU A 554 4.05 -16.89 8.20
N VAL A 555 4.31 -17.11 6.92
CA VAL A 555 4.16 -16.15 5.83
C VAL A 555 3.01 -16.62 4.96
N ILE A 556 2.02 -15.76 4.75
CA ILE A 556 0.84 -16.03 3.91
C ILE A 556 0.92 -15.14 2.68
N ALA A 557 0.58 -15.68 1.51
CA ALA A 557 0.44 -14.92 0.27
C ALA A 557 -0.65 -15.52 -0.60
N ALA A 558 -1.61 -14.71 -1.08
CA ALA A 558 -2.70 -15.20 -1.90
C ALA A 558 -2.83 -14.39 -3.18
N ASN A 559 -2.50 -14.99 -4.32
CA ASN A 559 -2.49 -14.38 -5.66
C ASN A 559 -1.62 -13.09 -5.73
N VAL A 560 -0.42 -13.16 -5.17
CA VAL A 560 0.52 -12.03 -5.08
C VAL A 560 1.86 -12.34 -5.71
N LEU A 561 2.41 -13.53 -5.46
CA LEU A 561 3.79 -13.85 -5.84
C LEU A 561 3.96 -13.87 -7.35
N HIS A 562 2.97 -14.34 -8.11
CA HIS A 562 2.99 -14.32 -9.57
C HIS A 562 2.99 -12.89 -10.15
N ALA A 563 2.51 -11.90 -9.40
CA ALA A 563 2.44 -10.50 -9.86
C ALA A 563 3.75 -9.73 -9.67
N THR A 564 4.77 -10.35 -9.06
CA THR A 564 6.07 -9.71 -8.81
C THR A 564 6.99 -9.79 -10.03
N ARG A 565 8.00 -8.92 -10.07
CA ARG A 565 8.93 -8.79 -11.19
C ARG A 565 9.94 -9.94 -11.28
N ASP A 566 10.41 -10.40 -10.13
CA ASP A 566 11.38 -11.48 -10.01
C ASP A 566 10.93 -12.46 -8.92
N LEU A 567 10.57 -13.68 -9.36
CA LEU A 567 10.05 -14.70 -8.46
C LEU A 567 11.13 -15.24 -7.52
N ALA A 568 12.39 -15.30 -7.97
CA ALA A 568 13.50 -15.76 -7.14
C ALA A 568 13.76 -14.79 -5.97
N GLU A 569 13.84 -13.49 -6.25
CA GLU A 569 13.99 -12.46 -5.22
C GLU A 569 12.82 -12.46 -4.25
N THR A 570 11.60 -12.52 -4.78
CA THR A 570 10.37 -12.55 -3.98
C THR A 570 10.34 -13.72 -3.01
N LEU A 571 10.64 -14.92 -3.48
CA LEU A 571 10.68 -16.12 -2.64
C LEU A 571 11.83 -16.08 -1.62
N ALA A 572 12.98 -15.51 -1.99
CA ALA A 572 14.08 -15.29 -1.06
C ALA A 572 13.67 -14.32 0.06
N HIS A 573 12.93 -13.26 -0.25
CA HIS A 573 12.40 -12.33 0.75
C HIS A 573 11.37 -13.00 1.67
N CYS A 574 10.45 -13.81 1.12
CA CYS A 574 9.52 -14.61 1.92
C CYS A 574 10.27 -15.54 2.88
N ARG A 575 11.32 -16.24 2.41
CA ARG A 575 12.14 -17.13 3.23
C ARG A 575 12.88 -16.37 4.33
N ARG A 576 13.41 -15.18 4.04
CA ARG A 576 14.10 -14.35 5.03
C ARG A 576 13.17 -13.79 6.11
N LEU A 577 11.91 -13.62 5.84
CA LEU A 577 10.90 -13.25 6.86
C LEU A 577 10.60 -14.41 7.82
N LEU A 578 10.68 -15.65 7.34
CA LEU A 578 10.35 -16.84 8.10
C LEU A 578 11.38 -17.16 9.20
N ALA A 579 10.89 -17.47 10.39
CA ALA A 579 11.68 -18.08 11.45
C ALA A 579 12.25 -19.45 10.99
N PRO A 580 13.33 -19.96 11.62
CA PRO A 580 13.78 -21.31 11.36
C PRO A 580 12.64 -22.31 11.50
N SER A 581 12.47 -23.20 10.54
CA SER A 581 11.35 -24.13 10.42
C SER A 581 9.96 -23.49 10.21
N GLY A 582 9.88 -22.18 10.00
CA GLY A 582 8.66 -21.47 9.64
C GLY A 582 8.10 -21.92 8.29
N VAL A 583 6.83 -21.67 8.04
CA VAL A 583 6.13 -22.15 6.84
C VAL A 583 5.57 -21.00 6.02
N LEU A 584 5.86 -21.00 4.73
CA LEU A 584 5.14 -20.23 3.72
C LEU A 584 3.88 -21.01 3.33
N VAL A 585 2.74 -20.34 3.39
CA VAL A 585 1.46 -20.83 2.82
C VAL A 585 1.06 -19.86 1.72
N ALA A 586 1.16 -20.28 0.48
CA ALA A 586 0.75 -19.46 -0.64
C ALA A 586 -0.38 -20.11 -1.43
N VAL A 587 -1.24 -19.26 -1.97
CA VAL A 587 -2.32 -19.60 -2.89
C VAL A 587 -2.04 -18.86 -4.19
N GLU A 588 -1.87 -19.57 -5.29
CA GLU A 588 -1.55 -18.95 -6.56
C GLU A 588 -2.40 -19.54 -7.68
N GLU A 589 -2.88 -18.71 -8.58
CA GLU A 589 -3.44 -19.22 -9.83
C GLU A 589 -2.29 -19.80 -10.67
N ALA A 590 -2.46 -21.02 -11.16
CA ALA A 590 -1.42 -21.76 -11.88
C ALA A 590 -1.78 -22.05 -13.34
N THR A 591 -3.03 -21.78 -13.72
CA THR A 591 -3.57 -22.12 -15.05
C THR A 591 -3.86 -20.86 -15.84
N ARG A 592 -3.42 -20.82 -17.10
CA ARG A 592 -3.76 -19.74 -18.03
C ARG A 592 -5.25 -19.80 -18.35
N LYS A 593 -5.93 -18.68 -18.22
CA LYS A 593 -7.36 -18.54 -18.49
C LYS A 593 -7.61 -17.28 -19.32
N GLU A 594 -8.29 -17.40 -20.44
CA GLU A 594 -8.55 -16.30 -21.37
C GLU A 594 -9.29 -15.12 -20.68
N TRP A 595 -10.14 -15.42 -19.70
CA TRP A 595 -10.84 -14.36 -18.97
C TRP A 595 -9.92 -13.55 -18.06
N LEU A 596 -8.83 -14.15 -17.55
CA LEU A 596 -7.78 -13.43 -16.83
C LEU A 596 -6.99 -12.49 -17.75
N ASP A 597 -6.76 -12.90 -19.00
CA ASP A 597 -6.10 -12.07 -20.00
C ASP A 597 -6.90 -10.78 -20.28
N LEU A 598 -8.25 -10.88 -20.27
CA LEU A 598 -9.16 -9.78 -20.52
C LEU A 598 -9.61 -9.01 -19.27
N THR A 599 -9.07 -9.34 -18.10
CA THR A 599 -9.32 -8.66 -16.83
C THR A 599 -7.99 -8.20 -16.21
N PHE A 600 -7.35 -9.02 -15.40
CA PHE A 600 -6.06 -8.71 -14.77
C PHE A 600 -4.93 -8.51 -15.79
N GLY A 601 -4.98 -9.25 -16.91
CA GLY A 601 -4.03 -9.11 -18.03
C GLY A 601 -4.07 -7.74 -18.71
N LEU A 602 -5.13 -6.95 -18.53
CA LEU A 602 -5.18 -5.55 -18.99
C LEU A 602 -4.24 -4.64 -18.19
N LEU A 603 -3.84 -5.05 -16.97
CA LEU A 603 -2.92 -4.28 -16.15
C LEU A 603 -1.48 -4.47 -16.64
N PRO A 604 -0.72 -3.39 -16.90
CA PRO A 604 0.69 -3.50 -17.29
C PRO A 604 1.53 -4.26 -16.25
N GLY A 605 1.14 -4.21 -14.98
CA GLY A 605 1.77 -4.94 -13.89
C GLY A 605 1.79 -6.45 -14.07
N TRP A 606 0.78 -7.04 -14.74
CA TRP A 606 0.69 -8.46 -15.03
C TRP A 606 1.84 -8.98 -15.90
N TRP A 607 2.41 -8.14 -16.76
CA TRP A 607 3.41 -8.49 -17.76
C TRP A 607 4.84 -8.04 -17.40
N ARG A 608 5.06 -7.53 -16.18
CA ARG A 608 6.34 -6.94 -15.79
C ARG A 608 7.41 -7.93 -15.34
N PHE A 609 7.10 -9.23 -15.31
CA PHE A 609 8.05 -10.28 -14.91
C PHE A 609 9.30 -10.31 -15.82
N ARG A 610 10.47 -10.61 -15.22
CA ARG A 610 11.78 -10.61 -15.88
C ARG A 610 12.69 -11.76 -15.43
N ASP A 611 12.17 -12.69 -14.63
CA ASP A 611 12.93 -13.87 -14.17
C ASP A 611 13.05 -14.96 -15.24
N ALA A 612 13.86 -15.97 -14.93
CA ALA A 612 14.08 -17.10 -15.81
C ALA A 612 12.94 -18.15 -15.79
N TYR A 613 12.02 -18.06 -14.84
CA TYR A 613 10.91 -19.01 -14.67
C TYR A 613 9.72 -18.67 -15.58
N ARG A 614 9.53 -17.40 -15.89
CA ARG A 614 8.41 -16.84 -16.64
C ARG A 614 8.88 -16.24 -17.96
N THR A 615 8.71 -16.98 -19.04
CA THR A 615 9.17 -16.54 -20.36
C THR A 615 8.12 -15.74 -21.11
N ASP A 616 6.88 -16.16 -21.06
CA ASP A 616 5.78 -15.65 -21.88
C ASP A 616 4.50 -15.32 -21.11
N TYR A 617 4.38 -15.79 -19.85
CA TYR A 617 3.16 -15.60 -19.05
C TYR A 617 3.46 -15.43 -17.56
N ALA A 618 2.60 -14.67 -16.85
CA ALA A 618 2.78 -14.40 -15.43
C ALA A 618 2.57 -15.65 -14.55
N LEU A 619 1.59 -16.49 -14.90
CA LEU A 619 1.22 -17.68 -14.13
C LEU A 619 2.08 -18.88 -14.54
N VAL A 620 2.50 -19.64 -13.55
CA VAL A 620 3.33 -20.83 -13.73
C VAL A 620 2.74 -22.03 -13.00
N GLY A 621 2.93 -23.22 -13.60
CA GLY A 621 2.44 -24.46 -13.02
C GLY A 621 3.31 -25.01 -11.89
N PRO A 622 2.84 -26.04 -11.17
CA PRO A 622 3.50 -26.66 -10.02
C PRO A 622 4.98 -27.01 -10.21
N PRO A 623 5.42 -27.55 -11.35
CA PRO A 623 6.84 -27.88 -11.54
C PRO A 623 7.77 -26.66 -11.47
N ILE A 624 7.32 -25.51 -11.99
CA ILE A 624 8.08 -24.27 -11.95
C ILE A 624 8.11 -23.70 -10.55
N TRP A 625 6.99 -23.75 -9.82
CA TRP A 625 6.93 -23.38 -8.41
C TRP A 625 7.89 -24.21 -7.56
N GLN A 626 7.94 -25.54 -7.78
CA GLN A 626 8.90 -26.43 -7.08
C GLN A 626 10.35 -26.02 -7.35
N GLN A 627 10.68 -25.73 -8.60
CA GLN A 627 12.02 -25.29 -8.97
C GLN A 627 12.37 -23.96 -8.29
N ALA A 628 11.49 -22.96 -8.38
CA ALA A 628 11.71 -21.65 -7.81
C ALA A 628 11.87 -21.69 -6.28
N LEU A 629 11.06 -22.48 -5.58
CA LEU A 629 11.18 -22.68 -4.13
C LEU A 629 12.48 -23.40 -3.75
N THR A 630 12.91 -24.38 -4.54
CA THR A 630 14.18 -25.07 -4.34
C THR A 630 15.35 -24.11 -4.49
N ASP A 631 15.35 -23.31 -5.55
CA ASP A 631 16.40 -22.32 -5.85
C ASP A 631 16.42 -21.21 -4.79
N ALA A 632 15.26 -20.86 -4.24
CA ALA A 632 15.16 -19.91 -3.11
C ALA A 632 15.61 -20.50 -1.77
N GLY A 633 15.97 -21.80 -1.70
CA GLY A 633 16.53 -22.44 -0.53
C GLY A 633 15.54 -22.87 0.55
N PHE A 634 14.29 -23.18 0.19
CA PHE A 634 13.35 -23.82 1.12
C PHE A 634 13.74 -25.28 1.35
N ALA A 635 13.65 -25.74 2.61
CA ALA A 635 14.13 -27.06 3.04
C ALA A 635 13.15 -28.21 2.75
N GLY A 636 11.87 -27.91 2.50
CA GLY A 636 10.83 -28.87 2.16
C GLY A 636 9.61 -28.16 1.60
N MET A 637 8.89 -28.82 0.71
CA MET A 637 7.70 -28.25 0.08
C MET A 637 6.69 -29.30 -0.32
N SER A 638 5.43 -28.91 -0.40
CA SER A 638 4.35 -29.68 -0.99
C SER A 638 3.38 -28.73 -1.69
N LEU A 639 2.84 -29.18 -2.81
CA LEU A 639 1.90 -28.41 -3.62
C LEU A 639 0.63 -29.24 -3.80
N VAL A 640 -0.53 -28.60 -3.67
CA VAL A 640 -1.85 -29.21 -3.86
C VAL A 640 -2.55 -28.44 -4.98
N GLU A 641 -2.79 -29.13 -6.10
CA GLU A 641 -3.56 -28.56 -7.20
C GLU A 641 -5.06 -28.63 -6.88
N VAL A 642 -5.77 -27.56 -7.17
CA VAL A 642 -7.22 -27.45 -6.97
C VAL A 642 -7.91 -27.51 -8.32
N SER A 643 -9.09 -28.09 -8.36
CA SER A 643 -9.90 -28.22 -9.59
C SER A 643 -10.22 -26.89 -10.27
N SER A 644 -10.16 -25.78 -9.56
CA SER A 644 -10.30 -24.43 -10.10
C SER A 644 -9.11 -23.96 -10.94
N GLY A 645 -7.96 -24.66 -10.90
CA GLY A 645 -6.71 -24.28 -11.56
C GLY A 645 -5.74 -23.50 -10.66
N ALA A 646 -6.10 -23.28 -9.41
CA ALA A 646 -5.20 -22.73 -8.40
C ALA A 646 -4.29 -23.82 -7.82
N VAL A 647 -3.18 -23.42 -7.22
CA VAL A 647 -2.26 -24.27 -6.47
C VAL A 647 -2.07 -23.70 -5.06
N LEU A 648 -2.19 -24.57 -4.05
CA LEU A 648 -1.76 -24.26 -2.70
C LEU A 648 -0.32 -24.73 -2.53
N ILE A 649 0.52 -23.85 -2.03
CA ILE A 649 1.96 -24.03 -1.89
C ILE A 649 2.30 -24.01 -0.41
N PHE A 650 2.95 -25.04 0.09
CA PHE A 650 3.47 -25.13 1.45
C PHE A 650 4.97 -25.30 1.34
N ALA A 651 5.73 -24.37 1.91
CA ALA A 651 7.19 -24.45 1.86
C ALA A 651 7.79 -24.09 3.22
N ARG A 652 8.71 -24.92 3.71
CA ARG A 652 9.35 -24.78 5.01
C ARG A 652 10.70 -24.12 4.89
N ALA A 653 10.96 -23.09 5.71
CA ALA A 653 12.28 -22.54 5.85
C ALA A 653 13.25 -23.54 6.50
N PRO A 654 14.55 -23.47 6.20
CA PRO A 654 15.56 -24.29 6.87
C PRO A 654 15.48 -24.18 8.41
N ALA A 655 15.76 -25.29 9.10
CA ALA A 655 15.82 -25.31 10.57
C ALA A 655 17.05 -24.56 11.10
N GLU A 656 18.12 -24.55 10.32
CA GLU A 656 19.34 -23.80 10.60
C GLU A 656 19.43 -22.62 9.64
N LEU A 657 19.66 -21.44 10.18
CA LEU A 657 19.98 -20.28 9.37
C LEU A 657 21.38 -20.48 8.77
N GLU A 658 21.56 -20.14 7.51
CA GLU A 658 22.91 -20.05 6.96
C GLU A 658 23.72 -19.09 7.84
N PRO A 659 24.94 -19.45 8.22
CA PRO A 659 25.76 -18.59 9.04
C PRO A 659 25.98 -17.29 8.24
N THR A 660 25.40 -16.20 8.74
CA THR A 660 25.70 -14.86 8.24
C THR A 660 27.16 -14.61 8.57
N VAL A 661 28.04 -14.69 7.56
CA VAL A 661 29.43 -14.28 7.71
C VAL A 661 29.40 -12.77 7.88
N GLY A 662 29.32 -12.32 9.11
CA GLY A 662 29.20 -10.90 9.48
C GLY A 662 30.20 -10.52 10.55
N CYS A 663 30.43 -9.23 10.70
CA CYS A 663 31.13 -8.66 11.83
C CYS A 663 30.09 -8.25 12.87
N PHE A 664 30.07 -8.89 14.02
CA PHE A 664 29.18 -8.59 15.13
C PHE A 664 29.91 -7.74 16.17
N VAL A 665 29.29 -6.66 16.60
CA VAL A 665 29.80 -5.82 17.67
C VAL A 665 29.06 -6.19 18.95
N LEU A 666 29.81 -6.75 19.91
CA LEU A 666 29.30 -7.11 21.22
C LEU A 666 29.54 -5.96 22.19
N ALA A 667 28.45 -5.42 22.76
CA ALA A 667 28.54 -4.37 23.78
C ALA A 667 28.37 -4.97 25.18
N GLY A 668 29.30 -4.70 26.06
CA GLY A 668 29.27 -5.12 27.47
C GLY A 668 30.32 -6.13 27.85
N GLU A 669 30.72 -6.09 29.12
CA GLU A 669 31.66 -7.02 29.73
C GLU A 669 30.90 -8.14 30.48
N GLY A 670 31.09 -9.40 30.11
CA GLY A 670 30.53 -10.53 30.86
C GLY A 670 30.73 -11.89 30.20
N ALA A 671 30.49 -12.96 30.96
CA ALA A 671 30.67 -14.35 30.49
C ALA A 671 29.84 -14.67 29.24
N ILE A 672 28.64 -14.07 29.11
CA ILE A 672 27.74 -14.26 27.95
C ILE A 672 28.38 -13.68 26.69
N SER A 673 29.03 -12.52 26.77
CA SER A 673 29.69 -11.91 25.60
C SER A 673 30.84 -12.75 25.08
N VAL A 674 31.58 -13.37 25.96
CA VAL A 674 32.73 -14.26 25.63
C VAL A 674 32.23 -15.57 24.98
N GLU A 675 31.17 -16.18 25.52
CA GLU A 675 30.60 -17.40 24.96
C GLU A 675 29.94 -17.12 23.58
N LEU A 676 29.27 -15.99 23.44
CA LEU A 676 28.66 -15.59 22.18
C LEU A 676 29.75 -15.27 21.13
N ALA A 677 30.82 -14.57 21.50
CA ALA A 677 31.95 -14.31 20.62
C ALA A 677 32.56 -15.62 20.10
N ALA A 678 32.80 -16.59 21.00
CA ALA A 678 33.34 -17.89 20.63
C ALA A 678 32.37 -18.68 19.70
N GLU A 679 31.05 -18.56 19.87
CA GLU A 679 30.08 -19.21 19.01
C GLU A 679 30.03 -18.55 17.63
N LEU A 680 30.03 -17.21 17.56
CA LEU A 680 30.08 -16.47 16.31
C LEU A 680 31.35 -16.80 15.49
N GLU A 681 32.50 -16.87 16.15
CA GLU A 681 33.76 -17.25 15.50
C GLU A 681 33.74 -18.70 15.00
N ARG A 682 33.18 -19.65 15.77
CA ARG A 682 32.97 -21.03 15.31
C ARG A 682 32.09 -21.13 14.07
N ARG A 683 31.16 -20.22 13.90
CA ARG A 683 30.29 -20.13 12.72
C ARG A 683 30.86 -19.29 11.56
N GLY A 684 32.15 -18.90 11.67
CA GLY A 684 32.85 -18.16 10.63
C GLY A 684 32.58 -16.66 10.62
N SER A 685 31.85 -16.14 11.61
CA SER A 685 31.61 -14.72 11.80
C SER A 685 32.67 -14.10 12.69
N ARG A 686 32.92 -12.80 12.55
CA ARG A 686 33.84 -12.05 13.38
C ARG A 686 33.10 -11.35 14.51
N ALA A 687 33.50 -11.62 15.75
CA ALA A 687 33.02 -10.86 16.89
C ALA A 687 34.06 -9.78 17.28
N VAL A 688 33.60 -8.58 17.55
CA VAL A 688 34.43 -7.45 17.96
C VAL A 688 33.77 -6.81 19.18
N GLU A 689 34.55 -6.64 20.23
CA GLU A 689 34.06 -5.96 21.45
C GLU A 689 34.01 -4.47 21.22
N GLY A 690 32.83 -3.89 21.44
CA GLY A 690 32.59 -2.45 21.42
C GLY A 690 32.95 -1.80 22.76
N PRO A 691 32.95 -0.48 22.85
CA PRO A 691 33.16 0.24 24.10
C PRO A 691 32.15 -0.19 25.17
N ALA A 692 32.65 -0.60 26.35
CA ALA A 692 31.81 -1.00 27.48
C ALA A 692 30.90 0.15 27.99
N GLU A 693 31.43 1.36 27.97
CA GLU A 693 30.71 2.63 28.19
C GLU A 693 31.27 3.67 27.21
N GLY A 694 30.41 4.51 26.65
CA GLY A 694 30.89 5.54 25.75
C GLY A 694 29.78 6.44 25.22
N ASP A 695 30.19 7.70 25.02
CA ASP A 695 29.35 8.67 24.32
C ASP A 695 29.36 8.41 22.78
N ARG A 696 28.60 9.20 22.05
CA ARG A 696 28.52 9.12 20.59
C ARG A 696 29.89 9.17 19.88
N GLN A 697 30.85 9.88 20.46
CA GLN A 697 32.16 10.07 19.86
C GLN A 697 33.04 8.83 20.03
N ALA A 698 32.95 8.16 21.19
CA ALA A 698 33.64 6.87 21.43
C ALA A 698 33.15 5.76 20.51
N TRP A 699 31.82 5.63 20.33
CA TRP A 699 31.23 4.67 19.40
C TRP A 699 31.56 4.98 17.93
N ARG A 700 31.55 6.24 17.56
CA ARG A 700 31.94 6.66 16.21
C ARG A 700 33.40 6.30 15.89
N GLY A 701 34.31 6.64 16.78
CA GLY A 701 35.73 6.28 16.64
C GLY A 701 35.96 4.77 16.57
N PHE A 702 35.20 3.99 17.36
CA PHE A 702 35.21 2.54 17.30
C PHE A 702 34.76 2.01 15.92
N PHE A 703 33.63 2.43 15.40
CA PHE A 703 33.16 1.99 14.09
C PHE A 703 34.08 2.41 12.92
N GLU A 704 34.67 3.60 12.98
CA GLU A 704 35.69 4.05 12.02
C GLU A 704 36.96 3.23 12.05
N SER A 705 37.28 2.56 13.18
CA SER A 705 38.45 1.72 13.34
C SER A 705 38.27 0.29 12.84
N LEU A 706 37.05 -0.14 12.52
CA LEU A 706 36.80 -1.52 12.09
C LEU A 706 37.36 -1.74 10.66
N PRO A 707 38.18 -2.79 10.43
CA PRO A 707 38.67 -3.12 9.09
C PRO A 707 37.53 -3.48 8.15
N GLY A 708 37.39 -2.77 7.05
CA GLY A 708 36.34 -2.98 6.07
C GLY A 708 35.04 -2.23 6.36
N ALA A 709 35.00 -1.37 7.38
CA ALA A 709 33.89 -0.47 7.59
C ALA A 709 33.70 0.42 6.38
N LEU A 710 32.50 0.41 5.81
CA LEU A 710 32.09 1.42 4.83
C LEU A 710 32.22 2.79 5.51
N PRO A 711 32.75 3.81 4.81
CA PRO A 711 32.89 5.13 5.40
C PRO A 711 31.48 5.61 5.83
N LEU A 712 31.34 5.87 7.13
CA LEU A 712 30.16 6.54 7.69
C LEU A 712 30.08 7.92 7.00
N ARG A 713 29.32 8.00 5.93
CA ARG A 713 29.03 9.29 5.30
C ARG A 713 28.10 10.06 6.24
N GLY A 714 28.66 11.13 6.81
CA GLY A 714 28.01 12.04 7.72
C GLY A 714 26.83 12.81 7.14
#